data_db51bf00d0e8b3212c971b6d34bd50ad
#
_entry.id   db51bf00d0e8b3212c971b6d34bd50ad
#
_cell.length_a   1.000
_cell.length_b   1.000
_cell.length_c   1.000
_cell.angle_alpha   90.00
_cell.angle_beta   90.00
_cell.angle_gamma   90.00
#
_symmetry.space_group_name_H-M   'P 1'
#
loop_
_entity.id
_entity.type
_entity.pdbx_description
1 polymer ?
#
loop_
_entity_poly.entity_id
_entity_poly.type
_entity_poly.pdbx_seq_one_letter_code
_entity_poly.pdbx_strand_id
1 'polypeptide(L)'
;MKIVIIGGGIAGMTIGIELQKKGIEVTIAERQPDLNEKGHAFLMHDDALSILRELGGDGTDLPGQSVGRFCLRRPNGYEVKNVELDSWRCMKRCELINFLRGLLKPDTIVRGRAFSHFIRKDGKAVAAVFANGDVEYGDIFIGADGGNSKVREALFGKVALTAVAVKEIVGISHNREIAARHTNTFLKFQEIDRGLAFGMIPTSGNEFVWFMQYDPTIGDAPEDRPEKIRAFCNRMLRGFPEVTAEILRSTDFSKTYIWSTRDFDLLPAFHRQNVVLLGDAAHLTLPFTSAGTTNAIVGSKILLQCLEDTENHEAAFRDYYRQRGPVIEKHILLGRQLKKIFLFPSGREESPLPFLASSRNAEGEKVTMIKRVIRSGPREKLLRVKYFTDPICSTCWIIQPIWKKLSLEYGHYLDIQYVMGGLLPSWKDCKGKIISPSDAAIHWKEVSDSYKMPIDSDVWIEDPLSSSWPPSIAFKAAQLQDEPRALLFLRRIREMIFLEKKNIMKWSFLEMAAVEVGLDVPRFRSDYVNEARASFDKDLELARVMNVNSFPTLFFSDQAGNEVRLKGYQHYQDFERVILQLLPFAKRAEIDRQPESLFRSFPTMVDAEFALLSNLMRKDARQVLLQLNQQGFIEKVESGNGILWKMK
;
A
#
# COMPACT_ATOMS: atom_id res chain seq x y z
N MET A 1 9.01 -37.74 8.39
CA MET A 1 9.53 -36.38 8.18
C MET A 1 9.62 -35.70 9.52
N LYS A 2 10.79 -35.14 9.85
CA LYS A 2 11.03 -34.38 11.08
C LYS A 2 11.31 -32.92 10.75
N ILE A 3 10.60 -32.00 11.42
CA ILE A 3 10.76 -30.56 11.24
C ILE A 3 11.37 -29.96 12.50
N VAL A 4 12.48 -29.22 12.32
CA VAL A 4 13.15 -28.51 13.40
C VAL A 4 12.82 -27.01 13.29
N ILE A 5 12.20 -26.46 14.34
CA ILE A 5 11.84 -25.05 14.44
C ILE A 5 12.85 -24.35 15.33
N ILE A 6 13.49 -23.31 14.85
CA ILE A 6 14.47 -22.51 15.58
C ILE A 6 13.79 -21.23 16.06
N GLY A 7 13.45 -21.15 17.33
CA GLY A 7 12.72 -20.06 18.00
C GLY A 7 11.37 -20.49 18.54
N GLY A 8 11.21 -20.49 19.85
CA GLY A 8 9.99 -20.81 20.61
C GLY A 8 9.08 -19.59 20.85
N GLY A 9 9.09 -18.61 19.93
CA GLY A 9 8.18 -17.47 19.95
C GLY A 9 6.80 -17.81 19.38
N ILE A 10 5.94 -16.79 19.22
CA ILE A 10 4.55 -16.95 18.73
C ILE A 10 4.53 -17.68 17.37
N ALA A 11 5.35 -17.24 16.41
CA ALA A 11 5.44 -17.88 15.10
C ALA A 11 5.83 -19.37 15.18
N GLY A 12 6.91 -19.67 15.92
CA GLY A 12 7.41 -21.04 16.05
C GLY A 12 6.45 -21.99 16.77
N MET A 13 5.80 -21.52 17.84
CA MET A 13 4.78 -22.32 18.51
C MET A 13 3.54 -22.52 17.65
N THR A 14 3.06 -21.48 16.94
CA THR A 14 1.88 -21.58 16.07
C THR A 14 2.10 -22.63 14.98
N ILE A 15 3.20 -22.55 14.24
CA ILE A 15 3.49 -23.54 13.19
C ILE A 15 3.76 -24.95 13.79
N GLY A 16 4.37 -25.00 14.97
CA GLY A 16 4.62 -26.27 15.68
C GLY A 16 3.33 -27.00 16.03
N ILE A 17 2.31 -26.28 16.55
CA ILE A 17 0.98 -26.82 16.85
C ILE A 17 0.32 -27.32 15.56
N GLU A 18 0.32 -26.52 14.50
CA GLU A 18 -0.27 -26.85 13.21
C GLU A 18 0.34 -28.14 12.62
N LEU A 19 1.66 -28.25 12.64
CA LEU A 19 2.38 -29.43 12.16
C LEU A 19 2.09 -30.68 13.01
N GLN A 20 2.03 -30.53 14.36
CA GLN A 20 1.71 -31.65 15.26
C GLN A 20 0.28 -32.17 15.04
N LYS A 21 -0.69 -31.30 14.75
CA LYS A 21 -2.06 -31.69 14.38
C LYS A 21 -2.11 -32.57 13.11
N LYS A 22 -1.12 -32.41 12.23
CA LYS A 22 -0.96 -33.25 11.00
C LYS A 22 -0.10 -34.50 11.24
N GLY A 23 0.27 -34.78 12.49
CA GLY A 23 1.07 -35.96 12.83
C GLY A 23 2.56 -35.84 12.47
N ILE A 24 3.05 -34.64 12.17
CA ILE A 24 4.45 -34.40 11.82
C ILE A 24 5.27 -34.32 13.10
N GLU A 25 6.45 -34.94 13.11
CA GLU A 25 7.41 -34.84 14.23
C GLU A 25 8.05 -33.45 14.25
N VAL A 26 7.94 -32.76 15.40
CA VAL A 26 8.41 -31.38 15.57
C VAL A 26 9.28 -31.26 16.81
N THR A 27 10.44 -30.62 16.66
CA THR A 27 11.26 -30.10 17.76
C THR A 27 11.35 -28.57 17.65
N ILE A 28 11.06 -27.84 18.73
CA ILE A 28 11.22 -26.38 18.81
C ILE A 28 12.43 -26.07 19.69
N ALA A 29 13.48 -25.50 19.13
CA ALA A 29 14.67 -25.07 19.84
C ALA A 29 14.51 -23.60 20.29
N GLU A 30 14.50 -23.35 21.60
CA GLU A 30 14.38 -22.00 22.17
C GLU A 30 15.67 -21.61 22.90
N ARG A 31 16.19 -20.41 22.61
CA ARG A 31 17.45 -19.91 23.19
C ARG A 31 17.35 -19.56 24.69
N GLN A 32 16.18 -19.09 25.12
CA GLN A 32 15.99 -18.71 26.52
C GLN A 32 15.83 -19.93 27.41
N PRO A 33 16.54 -19.99 28.54
CA PRO A 33 16.38 -21.08 29.51
C PRO A 33 14.99 -21.02 30.18
N ASP A 34 14.47 -19.82 30.38
CA ASP A 34 13.11 -19.57 30.85
C ASP A 34 12.33 -18.78 29.78
N LEU A 35 11.11 -19.16 29.53
CA LEU A 35 10.20 -18.36 28.70
C LEU A 35 9.85 -17.11 29.50
N ASN A 36 10.66 -16.07 29.30
CA ASN A 36 10.56 -14.83 30.05
C ASN A 36 9.18 -14.19 29.78
N GLU A 37 8.43 -14.00 30.83
CA GLU A 37 7.11 -13.36 30.83
C GLU A 37 7.20 -11.83 30.65
N LYS A 38 8.41 -11.28 30.46
CA LYS A 38 8.58 -9.86 30.13
C LYS A 38 7.95 -9.58 28.77
N GLY A 39 6.97 -8.73 28.75
CA GLY A 39 6.36 -8.35 27.49
C GLY A 39 5.10 -7.57 27.67
N HIS A 40 4.80 -6.94 26.59
CA HIS A 40 3.66 -6.11 26.29
C HIS A 40 2.46 -6.99 25.92
N ALA A 41 1.45 -6.32 25.48
CA ALA A 41 0.31 -6.92 24.82
C ALA A 41 0.39 -6.69 23.32
N PHE A 42 -0.34 -7.50 22.59
CA PHE A 42 -0.54 -7.40 21.15
C PHE A 42 -1.98 -7.06 20.85
N LEU A 43 -2.18 -6.12 19.95
CA LEU A 43 -3.48 -5.89 19.34
C LEU A 43 -3.58 -6.79 18.10
N MET A 44 -4.51 -7.73 18.09
CA MET A 44 -4.66 -8.72 17.03
C MET A 44 -5.95 -8.54 16.26
N HIS A 45 -5.86 -8.81 14.97
CA HIS A 45 -6.96 -8.73 14.03
C HIS A 45 -7.69 -10.07 13.91
N ASP A 46 -8.91 -10.04 13.36
CA ASP A 46 -9.78 -11.20 13.21
C ASP A 46 -9.13 -12.41 12.52
N ASP A 47 -8.29 -12.18 11.50
CA ASP A 47 -7.59 -13.26 10.79
C ASP A 47 -6.74 -14.12 11.75
N ALA A 48 -5.95 -13.48 12.61
CA ALA A 48 -5.15 -14.21 13.60
C ALA A 48 -6.03 -14.83 14.69
N LEU A 49 -7.09 -14.11 15.12
CA LEU A 49 -8.01 -14.62 16.14
C LEU A 49 -8.78 -15.85 15.66
N SER A 50 -9.16 -15.89 14.38
CA SER A 50 -9.82 -17.05 13.78
C SER A 50 -8.90 -18.27 13.78
N ILE A 51 -7.63 -18.09 13.40
CA ILE A 51 -6.62 -19.17 13.45
C ILE A 51 -6.39 -19.65 14.89
N LEU A 52 -6.28 -18.73 15.85
CA LEU A 52 -6.09 -19.12 17.25
C LEU A 52 -7.28 -19.89 17.83
N ARG A 53 -8.54 -19.55 17.44
CA ARG A 53 -9.71 -20.35 17.80
C ARG A 53 -9.67 -21.75 17.19
N GLU A 54 -9.32 -21.86 15.90
CA GLU A 54 -9.15 -23.14 15.23
C GLU A 54 -8.07 -24.00 15.89
N LEU A 55 -6.98 -23.40 16.36
CA LEU A 55 -5.94 -24.10 17.11
C LEU A 55 -6.41 -24.62 18.45
N GLY A 56 -7.21 -23.87 19.18
CA GLY A 56 -7.73 -24.27 20.48
C GLY A 56 -8.89 -25.27 20.42
N GLY A 57 -9.55 -25.41 19.27
CA GLY A 57 -10.74 -26.23 19.09
C GLY A 57 -12.05 -25.49 19.38
N ASP A 58 -13.16 -26.17 19.14
CA ASP A 58 -14.50 -25.61 19.30
C ASP A 58 -14.76 -25.11 20.73
N GLY A 59 -15.33 -23.91 20.84
CA GLY A 59 -15.65 -23.28 22.13
C GLY A 59 -14.46 -22.64 22.86
N THR A 60 -13.28 -22.55 22.23
CA THR A 60 -12.10 -21.94 22.83
C THR A 60 -12.34 -20.45 23.13
N ASP A 61 -12.30 -20.07 24.39
CA ASP A 61 -12.22 -18.67 24.81
C ASP A 61 -10.77 -18.19 24.77
N LEU A 62 -10.54 -17.23 23.89
CA LEU A 62 -9.19 -16.65 23.75
C LEU A 62 -8.90 -15.67 24.88
N PRO A 63 -7.67 -15.66 25.43
CA PRO A 63 -7.28 -14.67 26.45
C PRO A 63 -7.37 -13.24 25.92
N GLY A 64 -7.26 -12.27 26.83
CA GLY A 64 -7.25 -10.85 26.51
C GLY A 64 -8.62 -10.21 26.47
N GLN A 65 -8.68 -8.95 26.04
CA GLN A 65 -9.88 -8.10 26.04
C GLN A 65 -10.26 -7.70 24.62
N SER A 66 -11.56 -7.74 24.29
CA SER A 66 -12.09 -7.23 23.02
C SER A 66 -11.87 -5.71 22.92
N VAL A 67 -11.53 -5.23 21.73
CA VAL A 67 -11.33 -3.81 21.41
C VAL A 67 -12.20 -3.49 20.21
N GLY A 68 -13.31 -2.80 20.43
CA GLY A 68 -14.29 -2.47 19.40
C GLY A 68 -14.20 -1.05 18.87
N ARG A 69 -13.26 -0.23 19.40
CA ARG A 69 -13.14 1.16 18.97
C ARG A 69 -11.68 1.63 19.03
N PHE A 70 -11.28 2.39 18.02
CA PHE A 70 -10.04 3.19 18.03
C PHE A 70 -10.37 4.66 18.04
N CYS A 71 -9.80 5.40 18.98
CA CYS A 71 -9.97 6.83 19.12
C CYS A 71 -8.60 7.52 19.13
N LEU A 72 -8.33 8.32 18.10
CA LEU A 72 -7.15 9.19 18.01
C LEU A 72 -7.53 10.59 18.41
N ARG A 73 -6.82 11.18 19.38
CA ARG A 73 -7.04 12.52 19.88
C ARG A 73 -5.72 13.31 19.92
N ARG A 74 -5.85 14.62 19.92
CA ARG A 74 -4.76 15.54 20.27
C ARG A 74 -4.66 15.64 21.78
N PRO A 75 -3.50 16.08 22.35
CA PRO A 75 -3.39 16.28 23.80
C PRO A 75 -4.42 17.25 24.39
N ASN A 76 -4.88 18.23 23.63
CA ASN A 76 -5.94 19.18 24.05
C ASN A 76 -7.36 18.56 24.05
N GLY A 77 -7.50 17.26 23.78
CA GLY A 77 -8.79 16.55 23.76
C GLY A 77 -9.50 16.54 22.40
N TYR A 78 -9.04 17.33 21.42
CA TYR A 78 -9.65 17.35 20.09
C TYR A 78 -9.60 15.95 19.45
N GLU A 79 -10.76 15.44 19.06
CA GLU A 79 -10.88 14.13 18.41
C GLU A 79 -10.50 14.24 16.93
N VAL A 80 -9.44 13.55 16.54
CA VAL A 80 -8.95 13.50 15.16
C VAL A 80 -9.64 12.39 14.40
N LYS A 81 -9.85 11.23 15.06
CA LYS A 81 -10.43 10.04 14.45
C LYS A 81 -11.11 9.15 15.47
N ASN A 82 -12.27 8.63 15.10
CA ASN A 82 -12.99 7.66 15.91
C ASN A 82 -13.54 6.59 14.97
N VAL A 83 -13.10 5.34 15.15
CA VAL A 83 -13.40 4.25 14.22
C VAL A 83 -13.84 3.03 15.00
N GLU A 84 -14.91 2.41 14.55
CA GLU A 84 -15.32 1.10 15.05
C GLU A 84 -14.40 0.02 14.48
N LEU A 85 -13.99 -0.88 15.37
CA LEU A 85 -13.13 -2.02 15.05
C LEU A 85 -13.98 -3.29 15.14
N ASP A 86 -13.92 -4.10 14.09
CA ASP A 86 -14.63 -5.37 14.06
C ASP A 86 -13.70 -6.50 14.52
N SER A 87 -14.13 -7.21 15.59
CA SER A 87 -13.48 -8.43 16.08
C SER A 87 -11.99 -8.31 16.43
N TRP A 88 -11.58 -7.19 17.03
CA TRP A 88 -10.19 -7.03 17.50
C TRP A 88 -10.05 -7.41 18.96
N ARG A 89 -8.86 -7.87 19.34
CA ARG A 89 -8.55 -8.26 20.73
C ARG A 89 -7.14 -7.87 21.13
N CYS A 90 -6.99 -7.32 22.31
CA CYS A 90 -5.70 -7.05 22.93
C CYS A 90 -5.38 -8.18 23.93
N MET A 91 -4.25 -8.86 23.72
CA MET A 91 -3.79 -9.96 24.56
C MET A 91 -2.42 -9.64 25.14
N LYS A 92 -2.20 -9.93 26.42
CA LYS A 92 -0.85 -9.88 27.00
C LYS A 92 0.02 -10.97 26.37
N ARG A 93 1.30 -10.65 26.14
CA ARG A 93 2.25 -11.60 25.53
C ARG A 93 2.34 -12.90 26.31
N CYS A 94 2.40 -12.83 27.64
CA CYS A 94 2.46 -14.00 28.50
C CYS A 94 1.21 -14.89 28.36
N GLU A 95 0.02 -14.29 28.27
CA GLU A 95 -1.23 -15.03 28.10
C GLU A 95 -1.27 -15.78 26.76
N LEU A 96 -0.87 -15.13 25.66
CA LEU A 96 -0.80 -15.76 24.35
C LEU A 96 0.24 -16.89 24.30
N ILE A 97 1.42 -16.66 24.88
CA ILE A 97 2.47 -17.69 24.96
C ILE A 97 2.01 -18.89 25.80
N ASN A 98 1.36 -18.66 26.93
CA ASN A 98 0.82 -19.74 27.77
C ASN A 98 -0.29 -20.51 27.07
N PHE A 99 -1.16 -19.82 26.35
CA PHE A 99 -2.20 -20.43 25.51
C PHE A 99 -1.57 -21.35 24.44
N LEU A 100 -0.63 -20.84 23.64
CA LEU A 100 0.02 -21.63 22.59
C LEU A 100 0.83 -22.80 23.19
N ARG A 101 1.55 -22.58 24.28
CA ARG A 101 2.31 -23.63 24.95
C ARG A 101 1.42 -24.77 25.45
N GLY A 102 0.23 -24.44 25.95
CA GLY A 102 -0.74 -25.44 26.41
C GLY A 102 -1.30 -26.34 25.30
N LEU A 103 -1.17 -25.92 24.03
CA LEU A 103 -1.60 -26.70 22.87
C LEU A 103 -0.51 -27.61 22.27
N LEU A 104 0.75 -27.38 22.64
CA LEU A 104 1.87 -28.23 22.21
C LEU A 104 1.96 -29.53 23.03
N LYS A 105 2.41 -30.61 22.40
CA LYS A 105 2.73 -31.84 23.11
C LYS A 105 3.87 -31.60 24.10
N PRO A 106 3.90 -32.34 25.24
CA PRO A 106 5.03 -32.28 26.16
C PRO A 106 6.37 -32.45 25.43
N ASP A 107 7.42 -31.84 25.98
CA ASP A 107 8.80 -31.91 25.49
C ASP A 107 9.07 -31.42 24.07
N THR A 108 8.08 -30.84 23.41
CA THR A 108 8.26 -30.24 22.07
C THR A 108 9.24 -29.07 22.07
N ILE A 109 9.26 -28.27 23.16
CA ILE A 109 10.15 -27.10 23.30
C ILE A 109 11.38 -27.49 24.07
N VAL A 110 12.56 -27.47 23.43
CA VAL A 110 13.86 -27.69 24.06
C VAL A 110 14.53 -26.34 24.29
N ARG A 111 14.75 -25.99 25.54
CA ARG A 111 15.24 -24.67 25.97
C ARG A 111 16.77 -24.61 26.04
N GLY A 112 17.34 -23.41 26.12
CA GLY A 112 18.79 -23.19 26.21
C GLY A 112 19.52 -23.45 24.89
N ARG A 113 18.78 -23.59 23.78
CA ARG A 113 19.32 -23.90 22.44
C ARG A 113 19.37 -22.64 21.57
N ALA A 114 20.38 -21.80 21.75
CA ALA A 114 20.66 -20.68 20.85
C ALA A 114 21.29 -21.18 19.55
N PHE A 115 20.66 -20.91 18.41
CA PHE A 115 21.14 -21.35 17.10
C PHE A 115 22.52 -20.75 16.77
N SER A 116 23.42 -21.59 16.28
CA SER A 116 24.77 -21.24 15.83
C SER A 116 24.89 -21.31 14.31
N HIS A 117 24.77 -22.50 13.73
CA HIS A 117 24.90 -22.73 12.29
C HIS A 117 24.21 -24.02 11.87
N PHE A 118 24.14 -24.27 10.56
CA PHE A 118 23.68 -25.54 9.99
C PHE A 118 24.85 -26.43 9.57
N ILE A 119 24.75 -27.73 9.84
CA ILE A 119 25.54 -28.73 9.14
C ILE A 119 24.84 -28.97 7.81
N ARG A 120 25.59 -28.89 6.70
CA ARG A 120 25.05 -29.04 5.35
C ARG A 120 25.70 -30.24 4.63
N LYS A 121 24.87 -30.93 3.83
CA LYS A 121 25.29 -31.96 2.89
C LYS A 121 24.62 -31.69 1.55
N ASP A 122 25.38 -31.63 0.47
CA ASP A 122 24.89 -31.32 -0.89
C ASP A 122 24.05 -30.04 -0.98
N GLY A 123 24.49 -29.01 -0.22
CA GLY A 123 23.81 -27.71 -0.14
C GLY A 123 22.62 -27.64 0.83
N LYS A 124 22.01 -28.77 1.19
CA LYS A 124 20.87 -28.86 2.12
C LYS A 124 21.32 -28.91 3.58
N ALA A 125 20.56 -28.30 4.47
CA ALA A 125 20.76 -28.47 5.90
C ALA A 125 20.34 -29.88 6.32
N VAL A 126 21.18 -30.57 7.07
CA VAL A 126 20.88 -31.90 7.65
C VAL A 126 20.74 -31.83 9.16
N ALA A 127 21.35 -30.83 9.79
CA ALA A 127 21.23 -30.59 11.23
C ALA A 127 21.40 -29.09 11.56
N ALA A 128 20.78 -28.66 12.66
CA ALA A 128 21.02 -27.38 13.32
C ALA A 128 21.97 -27.61 14.51
N VAL A 129 23.00 -26.77 14.63
CA VAL A 129 23.95 -26.77 15.76
C VAL A 129 23.66 -25.56 16.64
N PHE A 130 23.66 -25.79 17.95
CA PHE A 130 23.39 -24.77 18.94
C PHE A 130 24.65 -24.37 19.72
N ALA A 131 24.62 -23.17 20.32
CA ALA A 131 25.78 -22.60 21.02
C ALA A 131 26.24 -23.43 22.24
N ASN A 132 25.35 -24.24 22.80
CA ASN A 132 25.66 -25.18 23.90
C ASN A 132 26.29 -26.49 23.40
N GLY A 133 26.52 -26.66 22.10
CA GLY A 133 27.07 -27.85 21.46
C GLY A 133 26.04 -28.90 21.03
N ASP A 134 24.77 -28.72 21.38
CA ASP A 134 23.71 -29.64 20.97
C ASP A 134 23.56 -29.63 19.43
N VAL A 135 23.16 -30.77 18.88
CA VAL A 135 22.89 -30.95 17.46
C VAL A 135 21.50 -31.56 17.27
N GLU A 136 20.69 -30.96 16.40
CA GLU A 136 19.35 -31.45 16.10
C GLU A 136 19.22 -31.74 14.60
N TYR A 137 18.96 -33.02 14.25
CA TYR A 137 18.78 -33.48 12.87
C TYR A 137 17.34 -33.29 12.42
N GLY A 138 17.14 -32.94 11.14
CA GLY A 138 15.82 -32.76 10.57
C GLY A 138 15.81 -32.73 9.04
N ASP A 139 14.64 -32.94 8.46
CA ASP A 139 14.40 -32.89 7.02
C ASP A 139 14.14 -31.46 6.54
N ILE A 140 13.44 -30.68 7.35
CA ILE A 140 13.09 -29.28 7.12
C ILE A 140 13.43 -28.45 8.36
N PHE A 141 13.91 -27.22 8.14
CA PHE A 141 14.21 -26.26 9.21
C PHE A 141 13.40 -25.00 9.05
N ILE A 142 12.76 -24.54 10.12
CA ILE A 142 11.98 -23.29 10.16
C ILE A 142 12.68 -22.30 11.08
N GLY A 143 13.18 -21.18 10.53
CA GLY A 143 13.75 -20.09 11.30
C GLY A 143 12.64 -19.14 11.79
N ALA A 144 12.33 -19.19 13.08
CA ALA A 144 11.35 -18.34 13.77
C ALA A 144 11.99 -17.60 14.95
N ASP A 145 13.29 -17.28 14.86
CA ASP A 145 14.17 -16.77 15.92
C ASP A 145 14.14 -15.23 16.05
N GLY A 146 13.10 -14.58 15.49
CA GLY A 146 12.77 -13.18 15.73
C GLY A 146 13.58 -12.17 14.92
N GLY A 147 13.42 -10.88 15.25
CA GLY A 147 13.97 -9.76 14.45
C GLY A 147 15.49 -9.76 14.27
N ASN A 148 16.24 -10.30 15.25
CA ASN A 148 17.70 -10.48 15.19
C ASN A 148 18.09 -11.89 14.74
N SER A 149 17.35 -12.47 13.81
CA SER A 149 17.46 -13.85 13.36
C SER A 149 18.87 -14.22 12.88
N LYS A 150 19.45 -15.23 13.51
CA LYS A 150 20.69 -15.88 13.09
C LYS A 150 20.45 -16.84 11.93
N VAL A 151 19.27 -17.43 11.86
CA VAL A 151 18.87 -18.27 10.73
C VAL A 151 18.80 -17.44 9.46
N ARG A 152 18.19 -16.23 9.49
CA ARG A 152 18.20 -15.28 8.37
C ARG A 152 19.63 -14.94 7.94
N GLU A 153 20.51 -14.64 8.90
CA GLU A 153 21.91 -14.33 8.63
C GLU A 153 22.64 -15.51 7.96
N ALA A 154 22.36 -16.75 8.37
CA ALA A 154 22.92 -17.96 7.77
C ALA A 154 22.41 -18.23 6.32
N LEU A 155 21.24 -17.73 5.96
CA LEU A 155 20.66 -17.89 4.64
C LEU A 155 21.04 -16.76 3.67
N PHE A 156 21.00 -15.53 4.11
CA PHE A 156 21.08 -14.34 3.25
C PHE A 156 22.25 -13.41 3.58
N GLY A 157 23.06 -13.78 4.57
CA GLY A 157 24.07 -12.88 5.11
C GLY A 157 23.47 -11.80 6.03
N LYS A 158 24.27 -10.82 6.37
CA LYS A 158 23.84 -9.72 7.26
C LYS A 158 22.88 -8.80 6.53
N VAL A 159 21.61 -8.83 6.93
CA VAL A 159 20.57 -7.91 6.43
C VAL A 159 20.62 -6.61 7.22
N ALA A 160 20.69 -5.48 6.53
CA ALA A 160 20.71 -4.16 7.14
C ALA A 160 19.34 -3.82 7.75
N LEU A 161 19.33 -3.50 9.04
CA LEU A 161 18.16 -2.93 9.71
C LEU A 161 18.14 -1.41 9.49
N THR A 162 16.94 -0.83 9.38
CA THR A 162 16.78 0.62 9.31
C THR A 162 17.30 1.31 10.58
N ALA A 163 17.70 2.57 10.46
CA ALA A 163 18.09 3.39 11.61
C ALA A 163 16.91 3.56 12.58
N VAL A 164 17.21 3.64 13.87
CA VAL A 164 16.23 3.92 14.91
C VAL A 164 15.82 5.39 14.83
N ALA A 165 14.63 5.64 14.30
CA ALA A 165 14.06 6.98 14.21
C ALA A 165 12.92 7.21 15.22
N VAL A 166 12.40 6.15 15.82
CA VAL A 166 11.38 6.21 16.88
C VAL A 166 11.74 5.21 17.97
N LYS A 167 11.64 5.66 19.20
CA LYS A 167 11.69 4.80 20.38
C LYS A 167 10.31 4.67 21.00
N GLU A 168 10.10 3.57 21.68
CA GLU A 168 8.83 3.27 22.33
C GLU A 168 9.10 2.80 23.75
N ILE A 169 8.41 3.39 24.73
CA ILE A 169 8.37 2.90 26.12
C ILE A 169 7.02 2.22 26.29
N VAL A 170 7.04 0.99 26.78
CA VAL A 170 5.83 0.18 26.95
C VAL A 170 5.73 -0.26 28.41
N GLY A 171 4.51 -0.20 28.94
CA GLY A 171 4.20 -0.68 30.28
C GLY A 171 2.78 -1.20 30.42
N ILE A 172 2.51 -1.85 31.55
CA ILE A 172 1.17 -2.28 31.94
C ILE A 172 0.78 -1.52 33.20
N SER A 173 -0.44 -0.96 33.16
CA SER A 173 -1.05 -0.25 34.28
C SER A 173 -2.27 -1.03 34.74
N HIS A 174 -2.48 -1.13 36.03
CA HIS A 174 -3.68 -1.70 36.65
C HIS A 174 -4.52 -0.58 37.26
N ASN A 175 -5.67 -0.27 36.65
CA ASN A 175 -6.56 0.79 37.12
C ASN A 175 -8.03 0.47 36.80
N ARG A 176 -8.77 0.05 37.83
CA ARG A 176 -10.18 -0.37 37.69
C ARG A 176 -11.10 0.77 37.25
N GLU A 177 -10.88 2.01 37.68
CA GLU A 177 -11.73 3.14 37.31
C GLU A 177 -11.54 3.54 35.86
N ILE A 178 -10.30 3.56 35.37
CA ILE A 178 -10.02 3.82 33.95
C ILE A 178 -10.56 2.64 33.12
N ALA A 179 -10.41 1.41 33.58
CA ALA A 179 -10.94 0.24 32.90
C ALA A 179 -12.45 0.32 32.71
N ALA A 180 -13.20 0.77 33.71
CA ALA A 180 -14.65 0.97 33.62
C ALA A 180 -15.04 2.07 32.59
N ARG A 181 -14.20 3.12 32.47
CA ARG A 181 -14.46 4.23 31.51
C ARG A 181 -14.06 3.92 30.06
N HIS A 182 -13.11 2.99 29.85
CA HIS A 182 -12.52 2.70 28.55
C HIS A 182 -12.47 1.21 28.23
N THR A 183 -13.51 0.45 28.57
CA THR A 183 -13.55 -1.02 28.50
C THR A 183 -13.29 -1.61 27.12
N ASN A 184 -13.57 -0.88 26.06
CA ASN A 184 -13.56 -1.41 24.68
C ASN A 184 -12.88 -0.45 23.70
N THR A 185 -12.00 0.44 24.19
CA THR A 185 -11.45 1.52 23.37
C THR A 185 -9.93 1.55 23.40
N PHE A 186 -9.30 1.40 22.24
CA PHE A 186 -7.92 1.81 22.03
C PHE A 186 -7.89 3.34 21.91
N LEU A 187 -7.37 4.01 22.92
CA LEU A 187 -7.24 5.46 22.96
C LEU A 187 -5.79 5.87 22.70
N LYS A 188 -5.57 6.74 21.71
CA LYS A 188 -4.24 7.28 21.39
C LYS A 188 -4.30 8.81 21.37
N PHE A 189 -3.36 9.45 22.06
CA PHE A 189 -3.10 10.89 21.97
C PHE A 189 -1.82 11.11 21.16
N GLN A 190 -1.85 12.00 20.19
CA GLN A 190 -0.69 12.32 19.36
C GLN A 190 -0.56 13.82 19.15
N GLU A 191 0.64 14.35 19.36
CA GLU A 191 0.98 15.74 19.06
C GLU A 191 1.03 16.02 17.55
N ILE A 192 0.85 17.29 17.19
CA ILE A 192 0.74 17.70 15.78
C ILE A 192 1.99 18.40 15.25
N ASP A 193 2.92 18.74 16.12
CA ASP A 193 4.11 19.54 15.82
C ASP A 193 5.42 18.80 16.10
N ARG A 194 5.35 17.66 16.76
CA ARG A 194 6.51 16.80 17.05
C ARG A 194 6.13 15.34 17.15
N GLY A 195 7.12 14.48 16.95
CA GLY A 195 6.95 13.03 17.04
C GLY A 195 6.78 12.54 18.49
N LEU A 196 5.61 12.79 19.08
CA LEU A 196 5.25 12.30 20.42
C LEU A 196 3.80 11.80 20.44
N ALA A 197 3.60 10.57 20.94
CA ALA A 197 2.28 10.02 21.16
C ALA A 197 2.24 9.12 22.39
N PHE A 198 1.06 9.06 23.02
CA PHE A 198 0.73 8.12 24.08
C PHE A 198 -0.50 7.31 23.68
N GLY A 199 -0.41 6.00 23.76
CA GLY A 199 -1.54 5.09 23.50
C GLY A 199 -1.82 4.20 24.69
N MET A 200 -3.09 3.86 24.89
CA MET A 200 -3.55 2.90 25.90
C MET A 200 -4.60 1.96 25.31
N ILE A 201 -4.46 0.67 25.57
CA ILE A 201 -5.34 -0.38 25.06
C ILE A 201 -5.76 -1.27 26.23
N PRO A 202 -7.08 -1.49 26.45
CA PRO A 202 -7.54 -2.37 27.51
C PRO A 202 -7.12 -3.81 27.23
N THR A 203 -6.71 -4.52 28.27
CA THR A 203 -6.41 -5.95 28.26
C THR A 203 -7.10 -6.64 29.44
N SER A 204 -6.87 -7.93 29.65
CA SER A 204 -7.51 -8.70 30.72
C SER A 204 -7.24 -8.15 32.14
N GLY A 205 -8.18 -8.34 33.06
CA GLY A 205 -7.97 -8.10 34.49
C GLY A 205 -7.96 -6.63 34.93
N ASN A 206 -8.71 -5.75 34.26
CA ASN A 206 -8.71 -4.31 34.51
C ASN A 206 -7.35 -3.64 34.29
N GLU A 207 -6.56 -4.20 33.39
CA GLU A 207 -5.23 -3.69 33.03
C GLU A 207 -5.27 -3.01 31.67
N PHE A 208 -4.32 -2.12 31.44
CA PHE A 208 -4.03 -1.49 30.17
C PHE A 208 -2.58 -1.75 29.80
N VAL A 209 -2.34 -2.16 28.57
CA VAL A 209 -1.04 -1.90 27.97
C VAL A 209 -1.03 -0.46 27.49
N TRP A 210 -0.01 0.27 27.87
CA TRP A 210 0.22 1.61 27.37
C TRP A 210 1.58 1.70 26.69
N PHE A 211 1.71 2.62 25.76
CA PHE A 211 2.98 2.92 25.10
C PHE A 211 3.13 4.41 24.89
N MET A 212 4.37 4.88 24.99
CA MET A 212 4.78 6.21 24.60
C MET A 212 5.77 6.10 23.45
N GLN A 213 5.35 6.54 22.26
CA GLN A 213 6.20 6.65 21.07
C GLN A 213 6.80 8.05 21.03
N TYR A 214 8.10 8.16 20.78
CA TYR A 214 8.77 9.45 20.70
C TYR A 214 9.94 9.44 19.72
N ASP A 215 10.16 10.61 19.10
CA ASP A 215 11.36 10.92 18.33
C ASP A 215 12.54 11.09 19.32
N PRO A 216 13.63 10.35 19.20
CA PRO A 216 14.80 10.49 20.08
C PRO A 216 15.43 11.89 20.05
N THR A 217 15.15 12.71 19.03
CA THR A 217 15.69 14.07 18.92
C THR A 217 15.00 15.08 19.85
N ILE A 218 13.78 14.77 20.34
CA ILE A 218 13.04 15.63 21.27
C ILE A 218 13.34 15.34 22.75
N GLY A 219 14.12 14.31 23.03
CA GLY A 219 14.52 13.97 24.38
C GLY A 219 15.43 12.75 24.45
N ASP A 220 16.52 12.87 25.17
CA ASP A 220 17.45 11.76 25.39
C ASP A 220 16.75 10.59 26.09
N ALA A 221 17.03 9.38 25.61
CA ALA A 221 16.51 8.17 26.25
C ALA A 221 16.98 8.11 27.72
N PRO A 222 16.07 7.81 28.68
CA PRO A 222 16.46 7.66 30.06
C PRO A 222 17.34 6.43 30.25
N GLU A 223 18.11 6.42 31.32
CA GLU A 223 18.74 5.19 31.80
C GLU A 223 17.65 4.13 32.03
N ASP A 224 17.99 2.85 31.81
CA ASP A 224 17.07 1.72 32.01
C ASP A 224 16.91 1.41 33.54
N ARG A 225 16.31 2.40 34.23
CA ARG A 225 15.94 2.34 35.63
C ARG A 225 14.51 2.82 35.83
N PRO A 226 13.69 2.13 36.63
CA PRO A 226 12.27 2.43 36.79
C PRO A 226 11.96 3.90 37.11
N GLU A 227 12.70 4.48 38.06
CA GLU A 227 12.51 5.88 38.47
C GLU A 227 12.89 6.89 37.36
N LYS A 228 13.93 6.59 36.58
CA LYS A 228 14.37 7.43 35.46
C LYS A 228 13.39 7.36 34.31
N ILE A 229 12.89 6.16 33.97
CA ILE A 229 11.86 5.97 32.95
C ILE A 229 10.58 6.72 33.36
N ARG A 230 10.14 6.58 34.62
CA ARG A 230 8.96 7.29 35.15
C ARG A 230 9.11 8.81 35.05
N ALA A 231 10.26 9.34 35.48
CA ALA A 231 10.53 10.78 35.43
C ALA A 231 10.53 11.29 33.97
N PHE A 232 11.11 10.51 33.05
CA PHE A 232 11.12 10.82 31.62
C PHE A 232 9.70 10.86 31.04
N CYS A 233 8.88 9.83 31.27
CA CYS A 233 7.49 9.79 30.81
C CYS A 233 6.68 10.99 31.33
N ASN A 234 6.77 11.29 32.62
CA ASN A 234 6.06 12.42 33.23
C ASN A 234 6.51 13.77 32.63
N ARG A 235 7.78 13.92 32.29
CA ARG A 235 8.31 15.12 31.63
C ARG A 235 7.81 15.25 30.20
N MET A 236 7.88 14.17 29.42
CA MET A 236 7.49 14.16 27.99
C MET A 236 6.00 14.38 27.80
N LEU A 237 5.17 13.81 28.66
CA LEU A 237 3.71 13.87 28.58
C LEU A 237 3.11 15.05 29.38
N ARG A 238 3.91 16.04 29.75
CA ARG A 238 3.42 17.24 30.39
C ARG A 238 2.48 17.98 29.43
N GLY A 239 1.23 18.26 29.86
CA GLY A 239 0.19 18.87 29.03
C GLY A 239 -0.71 17.85 28.29
N PHE A 240 -0.44 16.57 28.42
CA PHE A 240 -1.38 15.53 27.98
C PHE A 240 -2.57 15.41 28.95
N PRO A 241 -3.72 14.85 28.52
CA PRO A 241 -4.89 14.68 29.39
C PRO A 241 -4.57 13.91 30.69
N GLU A 242 -5.32 14.21 31.74
CA GLU A 242 -5.13 13.65 33.10
C GLU A 242 -5.12 12.11 33.10
N VAL A 243 -5.90 11.47 32.21
CA VAL A 243 -5.90 10.00 32.07
C VAL A 243 -4.50 9.43 31.80
N THR A 244 -3.60 10.16 31.13
CA THR A 244 -2.22 9.71 30.90
C THR A 244 -1.43 9.71 32.20
N ALA A 245 -1.59 10.72 33.04
CA ALA A 245 -0.96 10.81 34.35
C ALA A 245 -1.53 9.75 35.32
N GLU A 246 -2.83 9.48 35.26
CA GLU A 246 -3.47 8.41 36.04
C GLU A 246 -2.89 7.02 35.69
N ILE A 247 -2.71 6.73 34.37
CA ILE A 247 -2.09 5.51 33.89
C ILE A 247 -0.63 5.40 34.40
N LEU A 248 0.16 6.46 34.30
CA LEU A 248 1.55 6.44 34.75
C LEU A 248 1.65 6.26 36.27
N ARG A 249 0.73 6.84 37.06
CA ARG A 249 0.69 6.65 38.53
C ARG A 249 0.43 5.20 38.93
N SER A 250 -0.41 4.49 38.18
CA SER A 250 -0.79 3.09 38.42
C SER A 250 0.07 2.07 37.66
N THR A 251 1.20 2.49 37.09
CA THR A 251 2.14 1.64 36.37
C THR A 251 3.26 1.14 37.30
N ASP A 252 3.54 -0.16 37.24
CA ASP A 252 4.75 -0.75 37.77
C ASP A 252 5.91 -0.57 36.78
N PHE A 253 6.71 0.47 36.98
CA PHE A 253 7.83 0.80 36.11
C PHE A 253 8.97 -0.24 36.16
N SER A 254 9.02 -1.13 37.12
CA SER A 254 10.02 -2.23 37.13
C SER A 254 9.79 -3.23 35.99
N LYS A 255 8.57 -3.22 35.42
CA LYS A 255 8.16 -4.09 34.31
C LYS A 255 8.09 -3.33 32.97
N THR A 256 8.43 -2.05 32.95
CA THR A 256 8.52 -1.27 31.71
C THR A 256 9.84 -1.50 31.00
N TYR A 257 9.89 -1.26 29.72
CA TYR A 257 11.12 -1.31 28.94
C TYR A 257 11.07 -0.36 27.74
N ILE A 258 12.28 -0.03 27.26
CA ILE A 258 12.47 0.86 26.14
C ILE A 258 12.80 0.04 24.92
N TRP A 259 12.02 0.23 23.88
CA TRP A 259 12.18 -0.46 22.61
C TRP A 259 12.65 0.49 21.50
N SER A 260 13.66 0.07 20.76
CA SER A 260 14.15 0.75 19.55
C SER A 260 13.48 0.15 18.32
N THR A 261 12.58 0.89 17.70
CA THR A 261 11.81 0.38 16.56
C THR A 261 12.68 0.33 15.29
N ARG A 262 12.71 -0.82 14.63
CA ARG A 262 13.46 -1.06 13.40
C ARG A 262 12.68 -2.00 12.49
N ASP A 263 12.94 -1.92 11.20
CA ASP A 263 12.49 -2.86 10.18
C ASP A 263 13.64 -3.15 9.20
N PHE A 264 13.38 -3.95 8.19
CA PHE A 264 14.25 -4.15 7.03
C PHE A 264 13.43 -4.32 5.76
N ASP A 265 14.07 -4.21 4.60
CA ASP A 265 13.41 -4.36 3.30
C ASP A 265 12.96 -5.81 3.09
N LEU A 266 11.89 -6.00 2.30
CA LEU A 266 11.44 -7.34 1.97
C LEU A 266 12.61 -8.18 1.42
N LEU A 267 12.79 -9.36 2.00
CA LEU A 267 13.81 -10.30 1.51
C LEU A 267 13.44 -10.78 0.10
N PRO A 268 14.43 -11.13 -0.75
CA PRO A 268 14.16 -11.64 -2.10
C PRO A 268 13.48 -13.03 -2.11
N ALA A 269 13.56 -13.74 -1.00
CA ALA A 269 12.87 -15.00 -0.73
C ALA A 269 12.80 -15.22 0.80
N PHE A 270 11.88 -16.07 1.26
CA PHE A 270 11.85 -16.48 2.68
C PHE A 270 12.52 -17.84 2.91
N HIS A 271 13.21 -18.42 1.92
CA HIS A 271 13.84 -19.74 2.06
C HIS A 271 15.13 -19.86 1.24
N ARG A 272 15.93 -20.82 1.63
CA ARG A 272 16.99 -21.42 0.80
C ARG A 272 17.01 -22.93 1.03
N GLN A 273 16.90 -23.70 -0.05
CA GLN A 273 16.82 -25.17 0.01
C GLN A 273 15.71 -25.63 0.98
N ASN A 274 16.03 -26.44 1.97
CA ASN A 274 15.11 -26.98 2.97
C ASN A 274 15.00 -26.11 4.26
N VAL A 275 15.42 -24.85 4.22
CA VAL A 275 15.32 -23.92 5.36
C VAL A 275 14.41 -22.76 4.96
N VAL A 276 13.33 -22.51 5.73
CA VAL A 276 12.38 -21.41 5.53
C VAL A 276 12.30 -20.50 6.76
N LEU A 277 12.10 -19.20 6.54
CA LEU A 277 11.91 -18.19 7.60
C LEU A 277 10.44 -17.91 7.85
N LEU A 278 10.09 -17.60 9.10
CA LEU A 278 8.73 -17.32 9.55
C LEU A 278 8.73 -16.18 10.60
N GLY A 279 7.65 -15.37 10.61
CA GLY A 279 7.49 -14.26 11.53
C GLY A 279 8.59 -13.19 11.38
N ASP A 280 9.00 -12.56 12.47
CA ASP A 280 10.00 -11.48 12.45
C ASP A 280 11.37 -11.89 11.87
N ALA A 281 11.66 -13.18 11.83
CA ALA A 281 12.85 -13.69 11.15
C ALA A 281 12.77 -13.48 9.62
N ALA A 282 11.57 -13.61 9.06
CA ALA A 282 11.29 -13.38 7.64
C ALA A 282 10.96 -11.92 7.33
N HIS A 283 10.28 -11.20 8.24
CA HIS A 283 9.69 -9.89 7.98
C HIS A 283 9.49 -9.07 9.26
N LEU A 284 10.52 -8.40 9.72
CA LEU A 284 10.40 -7.47 10.84
C LEU A 284 9.74 -6.17 10.33
N THR A 285 8.64 -5.78 10.94
CA THR A 285 7.89 -4.56 10.60
C THR A 285 7.86 -3.57 11.76
N LEU A 286 7.70 -2.28 11.44
CA LEU A 286 7.52 -1.25 12.46
C LEU A 286 6.19 -1.44 13.21
N PRO A 287 6.12 -1.09 14.52
CA PRO A 287 4.95 -1.33 15.35
C PRO A 287 3.72 -0.49 14.97
N PHE A 288 3.88 0.52 14.12
CA PHE A 288 2.82 1.43 13.71
C PHE A 288 1.60 0.76 13.07
N THR A 289 1.75 -0.44 12.52
CA THR A 289 0.68 -1.18 11.86
C THR A 289 -0.01 -2.19 12.77
N SER A 290 0.52 -2.44 13.97
CA SER A 290 0.07 -3.52 14.87
C SER A 290 -0.06 -4.91 14.21
N ALA A 291 0.63 -5.12 13.08
CA ALA A 291 0.44 -6.29 12.23
C ALA A 291 1.46 -7.42 12.45
N GLY A 292 2.54 -7.19 13.21
CA GLY A 292 3.64 -8.15 13.36
C GLY A 292 3.18 -9.52 13.83
N THR A 293 2.47 -9.58 14.95
CA THR A 293 1.95 -10.83 15.53
C THR A 293 0.89 -11.48 14.63
N THR A 294 -0.03 -10.68 14.07
CA THR A 294 -1.03 -11.18 13.10
C THR A 294 -0.34 -11.82 11.89
N ASN A 295 0.68 -11.17 11.33
CA ASN A 295 1.42 -11.69 10.19
C ASN A 295 2.18 -12.99 10.51
N ALA A 296 2.69 -13.12 11.74
CA ALA A 296 3.36 -14.34 12.18
C ALA A 296 2.39 -15.54 12.26
N ILE A 297 1.20 -15.33 12.83
CA ILE A 297 0.17 -16.37 12.96
C ILE A 297 -0.41 -16.75 11.57
N VAL A 298 -0.79 -15.75 10.77
CA VAL A 298 -1.31 -15.99 9.40
C VAL A 298 -0.25 -16.64 8.50
N GLY A 299 1.02 -16.22 8.64
CA GLY A 299 2.13 -16.82 7.93
C GLY A 299 2.32 -18.29 8.26
N SER A 300 2.14 -18.68 9.54
CA SER A 300 2.21 -20.08 9.97
C SER A 300 1.15 -20.95 9.28
N LYS A 301 -0.10 -20.46 9.24
CA LYS A 301 -1.21 -21.17 8.57
C LYS A 301 -0.96 -21.36 7.09
N ILE A 302 -0.52 -20.30 6.40
CA ILE A 302 -0.26 -20.36 4.95
C ILE A 302 0.95 -21.27 4.65
N LEU A 303 2.01 -21.24 5.49
CA LEU A 303 3.15 -22.14 5.31
C LEU A 303 2.73 -23.61 5.43
N LEU A 304 1.89 -23.95 6.42
CA LEU A 304 1.34 -25.30 6.54
C LEU A 304 0.56 -25.69 5.29
N GLN A 305 -0.37 -24.86 4.81
CA GLN A 305 -1.16 -25.12 3.61
C GLN A 305 -0.26 -25.40 2.40
N CYS A 306 0.75 -24.56 2.17
CA CYS A 306 1.70 -24.78 1.09
C CYS A 306 2.48 -26.09 1.22
N LEU A 307 2.78 -26.53 2.45
CA LEU A 307 3.45 -27.82 2.70
C LEU A 307 2.53 -29.02 2.48
N GLU A 308 1.22 -28.84 2.65
CA GLU A 308 0.22 -29.89 2.37
C GLU A 308 -0.08 -30.03 0.86
N ASP A 309 0.01 -28.93 0.10
CA ASP A 309 -0.34 -28.90 -1.33
C ASP A 309 0.71 -29.58 -2.23
N THR A 310 1.92 -29.87 -1.73
CA THR A 310 2.99 -30.46 -2.54
C THR A 310 4.03 -31.21 -1.68
N GLU A 311 4.51 -32.33 -2.19
CA GLU A 311 5.63 -33.07 -1.59
C GLU A 311 6.99 -32.38 -1.78
N ASN A 312 7.08 -31.42 -2.70
CA ASN A 312 8.29 -30.64 -2.95
C ASN A 312 8.34 -29.40 -2.06
N HIS A 313 9.10 -29.46 -0.98
CA HIS A 313 9.17 -28.34 -0.03
C HIS A 313 9.73 -27.04 -0.63
N GLU A 314 10.61 -27.07 -1.64
CA GLU A 314 11.05 -25.83 -2.29
C GLU A 314 9.91 -25.17 -3.09
N ALA A 315 9.03 -25.99 -3.71
CA ALA A 315 7.84 -25.46 -4.35
C ALA A 315 6.88 -24.86 -3.31
N ALA A 316 6.64 -25.55 -2.19
CA ALA A 316 5.85 -25.05 -1.07
C ALA A 316 6.38 -23.70 -0.55
N PHE A 317 7.69 -23.56 -0.37
CA PHE A 317 8.30 -22.34 0.13
C PHE A 317 8.24 -21.18 -0.88
N ARG A 318 8.36 -21.46 -2.18
CA ARG A 318 8.13 -20.45 -3.23
C ARG A 318 6.68 -19.97 -3.23
N ASP A 319 5.72 -20.86 -3.06
CA ASP A 319 4.31 -20.54 -3.00
C ASP A 319 3.96 -19.74 -1.73
N TYR A 320 4.54 -20.12 -0.61
CA TYR A 320 4.46 -19.35 0.62
C TYR A 320 4.97 -17.90 0.44
N TYR A 321 6.15 -17.72 -0.18
CA TYR A 321 6.68 -16.40 -0.50
C TYR A 321 5.77 -15.62 -1.47
N ARG A 322 5.29 -16.26 -2.52
CA ARG A 322 4.39 -15.66 -3.51
C ARG A 322 3.11 -15.12 -2.88
N GLN A 323 2.55 -15.83 -1.89
CA GLN A 323 1.35 -15.41 -1.17
C GLN A 323 1.64 -14.34 -0.12
N ARG A 324 2.73 -14.47 0.62
CA ARG A 324 3.01 -13.59 1.77
C ARG A 324 3.84 -12.35 1.43
N GLY A 325 4.80 -12.46 0.53
CA GLY A 325 5.72 -11.37 0.18
C GLY A 325 5.02 -10.05 -0.16
N PRO A 326 4.07 -10.02 -1.10
CA PRO A 326 3.36 -8.78 -1.45
C PRO A 326 2.54 -8.18 -0.30
N VAL A 327 2.01 -9.00 0.60
CA VAL A 327 1.26 -8.54 1.79
C VAL A 327 2.20 -7.91 2.80
N ILE A 328 3.33 -8.56 3.05
CA ILE A 328 4.35 -8.07 3.98
C ILE A 328 4.98 -6.76 3.49
N GLU A 329 5.30 -6.66 2.20
CA GLU A 329 5.83 -5.44 1.59
C GLU A 329 4.90 -4.24 1.85
N LYS A 330 3.60 -4.44 1.68
CA LYS A 330 2.60 -3.40 1.99
C LYS A 330 2.63 -2.97 3.45
N HIS A 331 2.77 -3.91 4.38
CA HIS A 331 2.87 -3.58 5.80
C HIS A 331 4.17 -2.83 6.12
N ILE A 332 5.30 -3.18 5.50
CA ILE A 332 6.57 -2.46 5.64
C ILE A 332 6.40 -1.01 5.15
N LEU A 333 5.86 -0.83 3.93
CA LEU A 333 5.67 0.49 3.33
C LEU A 333 4.70 1.36 4.13
N LEU A 334 3.56 0.79 4.57
CA LEU A 334 2.61 1.48 5.43
C LEU A 334 3.23 1.88 6.77
N GLY A 335 3.96 0.98 7.42
CA GLY A 335 4.65 1.27 8.67
C GLY A 335 5.65 2.42 8.54
N ARG A 336 6.39 2.47 7.43
CA ARG A 336 7.33 3.56 7.11
C ARG A 336 6.61 4.88 6.81
N GLN A 337 5.48 4.83 6.11
CA GLN A 337 4.63 6.01 5.87
C GLN A 337 4.09 6.57 7.19
N LEU A 338 3.53 5.73 8.06
CA LEU A 338 3.04 6.12 9.37
C LEU A 338 4.15 6.70 10.25
N LYS A 339 5.35 6.10 10.23
CA LYS A 339 6.54 6.65 10.90
C LYS A 339 6.88 8.05 10.39
N LYS A 340 6.86 8.27 9.07
CA LYS A 340 7.14 9.59 8.47
C LYS A 340 6.12 10.63 8.95
N ILE A 341 4.84 10.30 8.93
CA ILE A 341 3.76 11.19 9.40
C ILE A 341 3.89 11.47 10.90
N PHE A 342 4.30 10.47 11.67
CA PHE A 342 4.51 10.62 13.11
C PHE A 342 5.68 11.57 13.43
N LEU A 343 6.81 11.44 12.72
CA LEU A 343 8.00 12.26 12.93
C LEU A 343 7.85 13.69 12.38
N PHE A 344 7.12 13.83 11.27
CA PHE A 344 6.93 15.11 10.57
C PHE A 344 5.43 15.38 10.38
N PRO A 345 4.68 15.61 11.48
CA PRO A 345 3.27 15.88 11.37
C PRO A 345 3.05 17.24 10.68
N SER A 346 2.31 17.25 9.60
CA SER A 346 2.05 18.46 8.81
C SER A 346 0.95 19.35 9.40
N GLY A 347 0.45 19.03 10.57
CA GLY A 347 -0.59 19.79 11.30
C GLY A 347 -2.00 19.72 10.69
N ARG A 348 -2.14 19.26 9.45
CA ARG A 348 -3.39 19.24 8.66
C ARG A 348 -3.73 17.85 8.08
N GLU A 349 -2.85 16.88 8.22
CA GLU A 349 -3.10 15.55 7.67
C GLU A 349 -3.97 14.74 8.61
N GLU A 350 -5.04 14.17 8.08
CA GLU A 350 -5.65 13.01 8.70
C GLU A 350 -4.60 11.91 8.77
N SER A 351 -4.15 11.60 9.97
CA SER A 351 -3.28 10.43 10.17
C SER A 351 -3.98 9.21 9.58
N PRO A 352 -3.37 8.47 8.64
CA PRO A 352 -3.95 7.21 8.20
C PRO A 352 -4.18 6.35 9.43
N LEU A 353 -5.17 5.45 9.38
CA LEU A 353 -5.39 4.51 10.46
C LEU A 353 -4.08 3.77 10.74
N PRO A 354 -3.63 3.67 11.99
CA PRO A 354 -2.39 2.99 12.34
C PRO A 354 -2.46 1.47 12.12
N PHE A 355 -3.52 0.97 11.52
CA PHE A 355 -3.77 -0.43 11.27
C PHE A 355 -4.78 -0.62 10.13
N LEU A 356 -4.76 -1.81 9.58
CA LEU A 356 -5.72 -2.25 8.58
C LEU A 356 -6.93 -2.82 9.31
N ALA A 357 -8.06 -2.09 9.37
CA ALA A 357 -9.29 -2.62 9.93
C ALA A 357 -10.02 -3.48 8.89
N SER A 358 -10.62 -4.60 9.27
CA SER A 358 -11.58 -5.30 8.43
C SER A 358 -12.90 -4.53 8.44
N SER A 359 -13.47 -4.26 7.28
CA SER A 359 -14.82 -3.73 7.17
C SER A 359 -15.69 -4.70 6.36
N ARG A 360 -16.95 -4.87 6.75
CA ARG A 360 -17.95 -5.50 5.87
C ARG A 360 -18.39 -4.48 4.81
N ASN A 361 -18.52 -4.92 3.55
CA ASN A 361 -19.23 -4.14 2.55
C ASN A 361 -20.74 -4.14 2.85
N ALA A 362 -21.50 -3.32 2.11
CA ALA A 362 -22.97 -3.25 2.26
C ALA A 362 -23.69 -4.60 2.02
N GLU A 363 -22.99 -5.60 1.50
CA GLU A 363 -23.49 -6.95 1.17
C GLU A 363 -23.04 -8.02 2.19
N GLY A 364 -22.35 -7.63 3.28
CA GLY A 364 -21.93 -8.54 4.36
C GLY A 364 -20.68 -9.38 4.10
N GLU A 365 -20.00 -9.21 2.97
CA GLU A 365 -18.73 -9.89 2.67
C GLU A 365 -17.55 -9.23 3.40
N LYS A 366 -16.66 -10.05 3.98
CA LYS A 366 -15.39 -9.59 4.59
C LYS A 366 -14.48 -9.00 3.52
N VAL A 367 -14.48 -7.68 3.40
CA VAL A 367 -13.49 -6.98 2.59
C VAL A 367 -12.29 -6.70 3.49
N THR A 368 -11.20 -7.44 3.29
CA THR A 368 -9.93 -7.15 3.95
C THR A 368 -9.52 -5.72 3.57
N MET A 369 -9.32 -4.81 4.52
CA MET A 369 -8.92 -3.42 4.25
C MET A 369 -7.59 -3.29 3.50
N ILE A 370 -6.83 -4.38 3.30
CA ILE A 370 -5.77 -4.44 2.29
C ILE A 370 -6.31 -4.08 0.89
N LYS A 371 -7.51 -4.53 0.51
CA LYS A 371 -8.17 -4.07 -0.72
C LYS A 371 -8.61 -2.59 -0.65
N ARG A 372 -8.90 -2.07 0.52
CA ARG A 372 -9.36 -0.69 0.72
C ARG A 372 -8.22 0.31 0.98
N VAL A 373 -7.10 -0.09 1.60
CA VAL A 373 -5.88 0.73 1.67
C VAL A 373 -5.17 0.79 0.31
N ILE A 374 -5.35 -0.20 -0.55
CA ILE A 374 -4.91 -0.14 -1.96
C ILE A 374 -5.94 0.61 -2.83
N ARG A 375 -7.23 0.65 -2.43
CA ARG A 375 -8.30 1.47 -3.04
C ARG A 375 -8.53 2.80 -2.31
N SER A 376 -8.24 2.93 -1.05
CA SER A 376 -7.87 4.16 -0.37
C SER A 376 -6.34 4.36 -0.51
N GLY A 377 -5.86 4.18 -1.75
CA GLY A 377 -4.93 5.14 -2.27
C GLY A 377 -5.56 6.50 -2.00
N PRO A 378 -4.83 7.41 -2.02
CA PRO A 378 -4.33 8.52 -1.30
C PRO A 378 -5.46 9.32 -0.66
N ARG A 379 -5.21 9.92 0.49
CA ARG A 379 -5.84 11.15 1.03
C ARG A 379 -7.18 11.48 0.35
N GLU A 380 -8.29 11.65 1.05
CA GLU A 380 -9.46 12.29 0.44
C GLU A 380 -8.92 13.41 -0.45
N LYS A 381 -8.97 13.18 -1.75
CA LYS A 381 -8.47 14.14 -2.71
C LYS A 381 -9.34 15.37 -2.54
N LEU A 382 -8.73 16.44 -2.06
CA LEU A 382 -9.41 17.63 -1.57
C LEU A 382 -10.14 18.40 -2.67
N LEU A 383 -9.77 18.12 -3.94
CA LEU A 383 -10.43 18.65 -5.12
C LEU A 383 -10.99 17.51 -5.97
N ARG A 384 -12.28 17.54 -6.20
CA ARG A 384 -12.90 16.71 -7.24
C ARG A 384 -12.73 17.38 -8.58
N VAL A 385 -12.25 16.62 -9.58
CA VAL A 385 -12.07 17.11 -10.93
C VAL A 385 -12.90 16.26 -11.89
N LYS A 386 -13.95 16.83 -12.47
CA LYS A 386 -14.64 16.19 -13.60
C LYS A 386 -13.96 16.62 -14.88
N TYR A 387 -13.28 15.67 -15.53
CA TYR A 387 -12.54 15.90 -16.76
C TYR A 387 -13.33 15.35 -17.95
N PHE A 388 -14.09 16.23 -18.61
CA PHE A 388 -14.78 15.92 -19.86
C PHE A 388 -13.78 15.88 -20.99
N THR A 389 -13.72 14.74 -21.66
CA THR A 389 -12.72 14.43 -22.68
C THR A 389 -13.31 13.54 -23.77
N ASP A 390 -12.53 13.32 -24.84
CA ASP A 390 -12.91 12.40 -25.91
C ASP A 390 -11.65 11.74 -26.49
N PRO A 391 -11.70 10.48 -26.94
CA PRO A 391 -10.54 9.79 -27.50
C PRO A 391 -9.90 10.46 -28.70
N ILE A 392 -10.70 11.11 -29.56
CA ILE A 392 -10.23 11.77 -30.80
C ILE A 392 -10.06 13.29 -30.66
N CYS A 393 -10.20 13.84 -29.48
CA CYS A 393 -10.06 15.28 -29.25
C CYS A 393 -8.59 15.70 -29.30
N SER A 394 -8.21 16.44 -30.37
CA SER A 394 -6.84 16.96 -30.55
C SER A 394 -6.41 17.89 -29.42
N THR A 395 -7.31 18.74 -28.91
CA THR A 395 -7.01 19.60 -27.75
C THR A 395 -6.76 18.79 -26.48
N CYS A 396 -7.48 17.68 -26.29
CA CYS A 396 -7.23 16.76 -25.16
C CYS A 396 -5.89 16.03 -25.29
N TRP A 397 -5.38 15.87 -26.51
CA TRP A 397 -4.05 15.32 -26.77
C TRP A 397 -2.94 16.34 -26.47
N ILE A 398 -3.06 17.56 -26.96
CA ILE A 398 -2.00 18.58 -26.81
C ILE A 398 -1.83 19.09 -25.37
N ILE A 399 -2.82 18.93 -24.49
CA ILE A 399 -2.64 19.27 -23.07
C ILE A 399 -1.94 18.17 -22.25
N GLN A 400 -1.66 16.99 -22.83
CA GLN A 400 -1.06 15.86 -22.08
C GLN A 400 0.25 16.22 -21.39
N PRO A 401 1.19 16.97 -21.95
CA PRO A 401 2.40 17.39 -21.23
C PRO A 401 2.07 18.14 -19.94
N ILE A 402 1.16 19.11 -20.03
CA ILE A 402 0.72 19.94 -18.90
C ILE A 402 -0.02 19.08 -17.87
N TRP A 403 -0.92 18.22 -18.32
CA TRP A 403 -1.71 17.36 -17.46
C TRP A 403 -0.84 16.33 -16.71
N LYS A 404 0.14 15.73 -17.37
CA LYS A 404 1.12 14.85 -16.73
C LYS A 404 1.93 15.58 -15.65
N LYS A 405 2.43 16.79 -15.95
CA LYS A 405 3.14 17.62 -14.98
C LYS A 405 2.25 17.94 -13.77
N LEU A 406 1.03 18.40 -14.01
CA LEU A 406 0.06 18.71 -12.96
C LEU A 406 -0.25 17.48 -12.10
N SER A 407 -0.37 16.30 -12.73
CA SER A 407 -0.61 15.04 -12.04
C SER A 407 0.55 14.63 -11.14
N LEU A 408 1.80 14.90 -11.53
CA LEU A 408 2.98 14.65 -10.67
C LEU A 408 3.05 15.66 -9.52
N GLU A 409 2.81 16.93 -9.77
CA GLU A 409 2.99 18.00 -8.78
C GLU A 409 1.80 18.14 -7.82
N TYR A 410 0.57 17.96 -8.29
CA TYR A 410 -0.67 18.18 -7.52
C TYR A 410 -1.63 16.98 -7.49
N GLY A 411 -1.33 15.88 -8.19
CA GLY A 411 -2.23 14.73 -8.31
C GLY A 411 -2.66 14.12 -6.98
N HIS A 412 -1.85 14.33 -5.94
CA HIS A 412 -2.17 13.89 -4.59
C HIS A 412 -3.33 14.69 -3.92
N TYR A 413 -3.72 15.84 -4.48
CA TYR A 413 -4.91 16.60 -4.09
C TYR A 413 -6.12 16.33 -4.97
N LEU A 414 -5.95 15.71 -6.17
CA LEU A 414 -6.96 15.65 -7.21
C LEU A 414 -7.67 14.29 -7.26
N ASP A 415 -8.97 14.28 -7.09
CA ASP A 415 -9.86 13.16 -7.42
C ASP A 415 -10.43 13.37 -8.82
N ILE A 416 -9.90 12.62 -9.80
CA ILE A 416 -10.19 12.87 -11.21
C ILE A 416 -11.17 11.83 -11.73
N GLN A 417 -12.35 12.30 -12.11
CA GLN A 417 -13.36 11.52 -12.82
C GLN A 417 -13.28 11.84 -14.31
N TYR A 418 -12.91 10.86 -15.12
CA TYR A 418 -12.92 10.99 -16.57
C TYR A 418 -14.33 10.73 -17.11
N VAL A 419 -14.86 11.70 -17.88
CA VAL A 419 -16.20 11.67 -18.45
C VAL A 419 -16.08 11.75 -19.97
N MET A 420 -16.61 10.77 -20.69
CA MET A 420 -16.58 10.76 -22.16
C MET A 420 -17.63 11.68 -22.76
N GLY A 421 -17.20 12.63 -23.55
CA GLY A 421 -18.06 13.68 -24.05
C GLY A 421 -18.77 13.39 -25.37
N GLY A 422 -18.34 12.38 -26.14
CA GLY A 422 -18.97 12.01 -27.41
C GLY A 422 -18.85 13.08 -28.49
N LEU A 423 -17.63 13.59 -28.70
CA LEU A 423 -17.29 14.72 -29.59
C LEU A 423 -17.89 14.60 -31.00
N LEU A 424 -17.85 13.40 -31.57
CA LEU A 424 -18.34 13.11 -32.91
C LEU A 424 -19.40 11.98 -32.84
N PRO A 425 -20.70 12.30 -32.66
CA PRO A 425 -21.74 11.27 -32.77
C PRO A 425 -21.85 10.71 -34.17
N SER A 426 -21.98 11.59 -35.15
CA SER A 426 -21.88 11.28 -36.59
C SER A 426 -21.58 12.57 -37.38
N TRP A 427 -21.08 12.45 -38.60
CA TRP A 427 -20.83 13.62 -39.45
C TRP A 427 -22.11 14.38 -39.82
N LYS A 428 -23.28 13.72 -39.83
CA LYS A 428 -24.57 14.35 -40.10
C LYS A 428 -25.01 15.33 -39.01
N ASP A 429 -24.53 15.13 -37.79
CA ASP A 429 -24.90 15.91 -36.60
C ASP A 429 -23.91 17.05 -36.34
N CYS A 430 -22.79 17.11 -37.09
CA CYS A 430 -21.77 18.14 -36.91
C CYS A 430 -22.27 19.51 -37.34
N LYS A 431 -21.99 20.51 -36.51
CA LYS A 431 -22.27 21.93 -36.76
C LYS A 431 -21.01 22.75 -36.48
N GLY A 432 -20.78 23.80 -37.25
CA GLY A 432 -19.66 24.70 -37.06
C GLY A 432 -18.61 24.61 -38.16
N LYS A 433 -17.30 24.69 -37.78
CA LYS A 433 -16.19 24.76 -38.74
C LYS A 433 -15.67 23.40 -39.21
N ILE A 434 -15.93 22.36 -38.47
CA ILE A 434 -15.47 20.98 -38.76
C ILE A 434 -16.72 20.14 -39.03
N ILE A 435 -17.02 19.93 -40.27
CA ILE A 435 -18.23 19.22 -40.72
C ILE A 435 -17.92 18.01 -41.62
N SER A 436 -16.65 17.79 -41.93
CA SER A 436 -16.18 16.69 -42.75
C SER A 436 -14.82 16.13 -42.26
N PRO A 437 -14.45 14.92 -42.69
CA PRO A 437 -13.11 14.38 -42.43
C PRO A 437 -11.98 15.29 -42.91
N SER A 438 -12.16 15.94 -44.06
CA SER A 438 -11.16 16.87 -44.60
C SER A 438 -10.95 18.09 -43.69
N ASP A 439 -12.02 18.64 -43.12
CA ASP A 439 -11.93 19.75 -42.17
C ASP A 439 -11.20 19.30 -40.89
N ALA A 440 -11.48 18.07 -40.45
CA ALA A 440 -10.80 17.48 -39.27
C ALA A 440 -9.29 17.29 -39.53
N ALA A 441 -8.90 16.86 -40.74
CA ALA A 441 -7.51 16.75 -41.15
C ALA A 441 -6.77 18.09 -41.09
N ILE A 442 -7.37 19.13 -41.67
CA ILE A 442 -6.83 20.50 -41.67
C ILE A 442 -6.67 20.99 -40.20
N HIS A 443 -7.73 20.86 -39.42
CA HIS A 443 -7.72 21.27 -38.02
C HIS A 443 -6.62 20.54 -37.20
N TRP A 444 -6.46 19.22 -37.37
CA TRP A 444 -5.44 18.46 -36.64
C TRP A 444 -4.03 18.89 -37.03
N LYS A 445 -3.79 19.18 -38.29
CA LYS A 445 -2.52 19.72 -38.77
C LYS A 445 -2.21 21.08 -38.14
N GLU A 446 -3.18 22.01 -38.15
CA GLU A 446 -3.02 23.32 -37.51
C GLU A 446 -2.71 23.21 -36.00
N VAL A 447 -3.41 22.31 -35.30
CA VAL A 447 -3.19 22.05 -33.88
C VAL A 447 -1.77 21.46 -33.64
N SER A 448 -1.35 20.48 -34.43
CA SER A 448 -0.02 19.92 -34.36
C SER A 448 1.07 20.97 -34.57
N ASP A 449 0.93 21.79 -35.59
CA ASP A 449 1.89 22.84 -35.95
C ASP A 449 1.97 23.95 -34.89
N SER A 450 0.81 24.33 -34.32
CA SER A 450 0.72 25.40 -33.31
C SER A 450 1.31 24.98 -31.95
N TYR A 451 1.02 23.76 -31.51
CA TYR A 451 1.37 23.28 -30.15
C TYR A 451 2.59 22.36 -30.13
N LYS A 452 3.13 22.02 -31.30
CA LYS A 452 4.31 21.14 -31.43
C LYS A 452 4.14 19.78 -30.77
N MET A 453 2.91 19.29 -30.72
CA MET A 453 2.59 17.91 -30.35
C MET A 453 2.36 17.11 -31.63
N PRO A 454 2.97 15.93 -31.78
CA PRO A 454 2.81 15.16 -33.00
C PRO A 454 1.37 14.67 -33.16
N ILE A 455 0.79 14.95 -34.31
CA ILE A 455 -0.54 14.46 -34.74
C ILE A 455 -0.42 14.14 -36.23
N ASP A 456 -0.60 12.88 -36.59
CA ASP A 456 -0.73 12.48 -37.97
C ASP A 456 -2.20 12.64 -38.42
N SER A 457 -2.46 13.65 -39.23
CA SER A 457 -3.82 13.99 -39.68
C SER A 457 -4.32 13.12 -40.83
N ASP A 458 -3.43 12.34 -41.45
CA ASP A 458 -3.76 11.59 -42.67
C ASP A 458 -4.76 10.46 -42.43
N VAL A 459 -4.94 10.03 -41.19
CA VAL A 459 -6.01 9.08 -40.82
C VAL A 459 -7.40 9.56 -41.29
N TRP A 460 -7.63 10.87 -41.28
CA TRP A 460 -8.91 11.45 -41.75
C TRP A 460 -9.11 11.38 -43.26
N ILE A 461 -8.01 11.19 -44.00
CA ILE A 461 -8.03 11.06 -45.47
C ILE A 461 -7.99 9.59 -45.89
N GLU A 462 -7.11 8.80 -45.22
CA GLU A 462 -6.87 7.41 -45.62
C GLU A 462 -7.93 6.44 -45.08
N ASP A 463 -8.36 6.61 -43.81
CA ASP A 463 -9.33 5.75 -43.12
C ASP A 463 -10.14 6.54 -42.09
N PRO A 464 -11.03 7.44 -42.54
CA PRO A 464 -11.73 8.40 -41.69
C PRO A 464 -12.68 7.73 -40.69
N LEU A 465 -12.71 8.25 -39.48
CA LEU A 465 -13.67 7.84 -38.45
C LEU A 465 -15.04 8.48 -38.76
N SER A 466 -16.10 7.71 -38.57
CA SER A 466 -17.48 8.23 -38.68
C SER A 466 -18.09 8.62 -37.32
N SER A 467 -17.47 8.21 -36.23
CA SER A 467 -17.94 8.50 -34.85
C SER A 467 -16.81 8.36 -33.84
N SER A 468 -16.87 9.10 -32.71
CA SER A 468 -16.02 8.88 -31.53
C SER A 468 -16.68 8.01 -30.44
N TRP A 469 -17.92 7.60 -30.66
CA TRP A 469 -18.67 6.84 -29.67
C TRP A 469 -18.11 5.43 -29.42
N PRO A 470 -17.75 4.61 -30.44
CA PRO A 470 -17.19 3.30 -30.23
C PRO A 470 -15.95 3.30 -29.31
N PRO A 471 -14.91 4.14 -29.53
CA PRO A 471 -13.77 4.19 -28.63
C PRO A 471 -14.11 4.78 -27.25
N SER A 472 -15.13 5.65 -27.13
CA SER A 472 -15.63 6.15 -25.85
C SER A 472 -16.32 5.06 -25.05
N ILE A 473 -17.15 4.23 -25.68
CA ILE A 473 -17.77 3.05 -25.05
C ILE A 473 -16.70 2.02 -24.63
N ALA A 474 -15.68 1.82 -25.47
CA ALA A 474 -14.56 0.93 -25.15
C ALA A 474 -13.78 1.40 -23.90
N PHE A 475 -13.58 2.71 -23.75
CA PHE A 475 -13.00 3.25 -22.52
C PHE A 475 -13.88 2.97 -21.30
N LYS A 476 -15.20 3.08 -21.42
CA LYS A 476 -16.13 2.72 -20.31
C LYS A 476 -16.05 1.23 -19.98
N ALA A 477 -15.92 0.35 -20.97
CA ALA A 477 -15.71 -1.08 -20.75
C ALA A 477 -14.39 -1.35 -20.00
N ALA A 478 -13.33 -0.62 -20.32
CA ALA A 478 -12.07 -0.69 -19.59
C ALA A 478 -12.22 -0.19 -18.14
N GLN A 479 -12.99 0.90 -17.90
CA GLN A 479 -13.26 1.42 -16.55
C GLN A 479 -14.02 0.44 -15.67
N LEU A 480 -14.92 -0.38 -16.22
CA LEU A 480 -15.65 -1.43 -15.49
C LEU A 480 -14.72 -2.52 -14.94
N GLN A 481 -13.53 -2.69 -15.52
CA GLN A 481 -12.54 -3.64 -15.03
C GLN A 481 -11.58 -3.01 -14.02
N ASP A 482 -10.90 -1.91 -14.43
CA ASP A 482 -9.83 -1.32 -13.63
C ASP A 482 -9.56 0.12 -14.11
N GLU A 483 -9.79 1.12 -13.25
CA GLU A 483 -9.61 2.53 -13.60
C GLU A 483 -8.18 2.89 -14.05
N PRO A 484 -7.10 2.48 -13.34
CA PRO A 484 -5.73 2.70 -13.79
C PRO A 484 -5.43 2.13 -15.18
N ARG A 485 -5.88 0.92 -15.47
CA ARG A 485 -5.70 0.31 -16.81
C ARG A 485 -6.55 0.99 -17.88
N ALA A 486 -7.75 1.47 -17.52
CA ALA A 486 -8.57 2.26 -18.44
C ALA A 486 -7.87 3.56 -18.88
N LEU A 487 -7.11 4.22 -17.99
CA LEU A 487 -6.31 5.38 -18.35
C LEU A 487 -5.15 5.04 -19.28
N LEU A 488 -4.51 3.89 -19.07
CA LEU A 488 -3.50 3.37 -20.01
C LEU A 488 -4.14 3.01 -21.35
N PHE A 489 -5.34 2.42 -21.35
CA PHE A 489 -6.11 2.13 -22.55
C PHE A 489 -6.47 3.41 -23.30
N LEU A 490 -6.98 4.45 -22.62
CA LEU A 490 -7.27 5.75 -23.24
C LEU A 490 -6.01 6.37 -23.84
N ARG A 491 -4.87 6.28 -23.14
CA ARG A 491 -3.58 6.74 -23.69
C ARG A 491 -3.22 5.93 -24.93
N ARG A 492 -3.35 4.63 -24.91
CA ARG A 492 -2.98 3.75 -26.03
C ARG A 492 -3.82 3.98 -27.28
N ILE A 493 -5.14 4.09 -27.14
CA ILE A 493 -6.02 4.38 -28.31
C ILE A 493 -5.76 5.78 -28.87
N ARG A 494 -5.36 6.76 -28.03
CA ARG A 494 -4.91 8.08 -28.52
C ARG A 494 -3.59 7.98 -29.29
N GLU A 495 -2.63 7.19 -28.86
CA GLU A 495 -1.40 6.93 -29.62
C GLU A 495 -1.72 6.30 -30.97
N MET A 496 -2.61 5.32 -31.00
CA MET A 496 -3.06 4.67 -32.23
C MET A 496 -3.65 5.64 -33.24
N ILE A 497 -4.53 6.54 -32.80
CA ILE A 497 -5.20 7.47 -33.71
C ILE A 497 -4.32 8.66 -34.09
N PHE A 498 -3.60 9.28 -33.12
CA PHE A 498 -2.82 10.48 -33.35
C PHE A 498 -1.43 10.22 -33.95
N LEU A 499 -0.85 9.03 -33.74
CA LEU A 499 0.52 8.74 -34.16
C LEU A 499 0.64 7.60 -35.17
N GLU A 500 -0.29 6.63 -35.14
CA GLU A 500 -0.20 5.40 -35.96
C GLU A 500 -1.24 5.35 -37.09
N LYS A 501 -2.02 6.38 -37.28
CA LYS A 501 -3.12 6.46 -38.30
C LYS A 501 -4.12 5.30 -38.22
N LYS A 502 -4.33 4.74 -37.01
CA LYS A 502 -5.26 3.63 -36.83
C LYS A 502 -6.66 4.13 -36.50
N ASN A 503 -7.63 3.69 -37.29
CA ASN A 503 -9.04 4.01 -37.06
C ASN A 503 -9.56 3.22 -35.86
N ILE A 504 -9.55 3.85 -34.70
CA ILE A 504 -9.95 3.26 -33.40
C ILE A 504 -11.46 2.99 -33.27
N MET A 505 -12.26 3.17 -34.30
CA MET A 505 -13.61 2.61 -34.38
C MET A 505 -13.61 1.10 -34.62
N LYS A 506 -12.55 0.60 -35.28
CA LYS A 506 -12.44 -0.82 -35.61
C LYS A 506 -12.14 -1.63 -34.39
N TRP A 507 -12.95 -2.66 -34.12
CA TRP A 507 -12.82 -3.50 -32.94
C TRP A 507 -11.42 -4.11 -32.78
N SER A 508 -10.78 -4.50 -33.90
CA SER A 508 -9.43 -5.09 -33.87
C SER A 508 -8.39 -4.18 -33.21
N PHE A 509 -8.48 -2.86 -33.36
CA PHE A 509 -7.57 -1.92 -32.73
C PHE A 509 -7.92 -1.67 -31.26
N LEU A 510 -9.21 -1.67 -30.91
CA LEU A 510 -9.65 -1.59 -29.52
C LEU A 510 -9.24 -2.84 -28.72
N GLU A 511 -9.39 -4.02 -29.31
CA GLU A 511 -8.97 -5.29 -28.73
C GLU A 511 -7.44 -5.36 -28.57
N MET A 512 -6.69 -4.93 -29.60
CA MET A 512 -5.23 -4.80 -29.52
C MET A 512 -4.79 -3.91 -28.37
N ALA A 513 -5.40 -2.74 -28.23
CA ALA A 513 -5.11 -1.83 -27.11
C ALA A 513 -5.43 -2.46 -25.74
N ALA A 514 -6.53 -3.21 -25.65
CA ALA A 514 -6.93 -3.91 -24.42
C ALA A 514 -5.91 -4.98 -24.03
N VAL A 515 -5.41 -5.77 -24.99
CA VAL A 515 -4.33 -6.75 -24.77
C VAL A 515 -3.06 -6.06 -24.28
N GLU A 516 -2.62 -5.01 -24.95
CA GLU A 516 -1.37 -4.30 -24.66
C GLU A 516 -1.35 -3.70 -23.24
N VAL A 517 -2.51 -3.28 -22.70
CA VAL A 517 -2.61 -2.73 -21.35
C VAL A 517 -3.02 -3.76 -20.30
N GLY A 518 -3.12 -5.05 -20.67
CA GLY A 518 -3.39 -6.15 -19.76
C GLY A 518 -4.82 -6.20 -19.21
N LEU A 519 -5.82 -5.78 -19.99
CA LEU A 519 -7.23 -6.02 -19.69
C LEU A 519 -7.61 -7.46 -19.98
N ASP A 520 -8.61 -7.98 -19.26
CA ASP A 520 -9.26 -9.25 -19.58
C ASP A 520 -10.12 -9.06 -20.87
N VAL A 521 -9.63 -9.54 -21.99
CA VAL A 521 -10.25 -9.30 -23.32
C VAL A 521 -11.63 -9.93 -23.46
N PRO A 522 -11.89 -11.18 -23.05
CA PRO A 522 -13.24 -11.74 -23.00
C PRO A 522 -14.23 -10.88 -22.21
N ARG A 523 -13.85 -10.45 -21.03
CA ARG A 523 -14.64 -9.56 -20.19
C ARG A 523 -14.79 -8.18 -20.84
N PHE A 524 -13.73 -7.60 -21.39
CA PHE A 524 -13.77 -6.32 -22.10
C PHE A 524 -14.78 -6.32 -23.25
N ARG A 525 -14.82 -7.41 -24.02
CA ARG A 525 -15.81 -7.60 -25.10
C ARG A 525 -17.23 -7.71 -24.55
N SER A 526 -17.43 -8.47 -23.49
CA SER A 526 -18.73 -8.61 -22.82
C SER A 526 -19.23 -7.26 -22.28
N ASP A 527 -18.37 -6.55 -21.54
CA ASP A 527 -18.70 -5.26 -20.95
C ASP A 527 -19.00 -4.19 -22.04
N TYR A 528 -18.25 -4.21 -23.15
CA TYR A 528 -18.46 -3.30 -24.29
C TYR A 528 -19.86 -3.47 -24.92
N VAL A 529 -20.32 -4.71 -25.07
CA VAL A 529 -21.62 -5.02 -25.67
C VAL A 529 -22.79 -4.73 -24.72
N ASN A 530 -22.60 -4.95 -23.42
CA ASN A 530 -23.68 -4.92 -22.43
C ASN A 530 -23.71 -3.62 -21.61
N GLU A 531 -22.76 -3.42 -20.69
CA GLU A 531 -22.86 -2.41 -19.61
C GLU A 531 -22.21 -1.07 -19.99
N ALA A 532 -21.15 -1.09 -20.81
CA ALA A 532 -20.37 0.11 -21.10
C ALA A 532 -21.19 1.17 -21.86
N ARG A 533 -22.15 0.76 -22.69
CA ARG A 533 -23.03 1.68 -23.40
C ARG A 533 -23.87 2.50 -22.43
N ALA A 534 -24.51 1.87 -21.45
CA ALA A 534 -25.30 2.57 -20.44
C ALA A 534 -24.43 3.51 -19.57
N SER A 535 -23.18 3.12 -19.30
CA SER A 535 -22.23 3.98 -18.61
C SER A 535 -21.83 5.20 -19.44
N PHE A 536 -21.65 5.05 -20.75
CA PHE A 536 -21.38 6.15 -21.68
C PHE A 536 -22.59 7.09 -21.82
N ASP A 537 -23.81 6.55 -21.90
CA ASP A 537 -25.03 7.35 -21.96
C ASP A 537 -25.21 8.24 -20.72
N LYS A 538 -24.80 7.77 -19.54
CA LYS A 538 -24.72 8.58 -18.30
C LYS A 538 -23.70 9.72 -18.42
N ASP A 539 -22.56 9.47 -19.06
CA ASP A 539 -21.53 10.49 -19.31
C ASP A 539 -22.07 11.58 -20.26
N LEU A 540 -22.78 11.19 -21.30
CA LEU A 540 -23.43 12.14 -22.24
C LEU A 540 -24.51 12.99 -21.56
N GLU A 541 -25.33 12.37 -20.70
CA GLU A 541 -26.33 13.10 -19.92
C GLU A 541 -25.68 14.06 -18.93
N LEU A 542 -24.61 13.64 -18.26
CA LEU A 542 -23.85 14.52 -17.37
C LEU A 542 -23.25 15.71 -18.13
N ALA A 543 -22.69 15.48 -19.33
CA ALA A 543 -22.18 16.54 -20.19
C ALA A 543 -23.29 17.53 -20.58
N ARG A 544 -24.48 17.02 -20.89
CA ARG A 544 -25.66 17.84 -21.21
C ARG A 544 -26.12 18.70 -20.03
N VAL A 545 -26.26 18.07 -18.84
CA VAL A 545 -26.69 18.76 -17.61
C VAL A 545 -25.68 19.84 -17.21
N MET A 546 -24.39 19.57 -17.34
CA MET A 546 -23.33 20.53 -17.00
C MET A 546 -23.01 21.52 -18.15
N ASN A 547 -23.79 21.53 -19.22
CA ASN A 547 -23.62 22.39 -20.39
C ASN A 547 -22.19 22.35 -20.96
N VAL A 548 -21.68 21.14 -21.16
CA VAL A 548 -20.36 20.88 -21.76
C VAL A 548 -20.54 20.68 -23.26
N ASN A 549 -19.98 21.60 -24.07
CA ASN A 549 -20.11 21.61 -25.52
C ASN A 549 -18.75 21.65 -26.24
N SER A 550 -17.67 21.49 -25.53
CA SER A 550 -16.31 21.43 -26.08
C SER A 550 -15.37 20.72 -25.15
N PHE A 551 -14.29 20.16 -25.70
CA PHE A 551 -13.31 19.35 -24.94
C PHE A 551 -11.89 19.87 -25.15
N PRO A 552 -11.02 19.77 -24.11
CA PRO A 552 -11.37 19.39 -22.77
C PRO A 552 -12.20 20.44 -22.05
N THR A 553 -13.08 20.03 -21.14
CA THR A 553 -13.66 20.90 -20.13
C THR A 553 -13.46 20.25 -18.77
N LEU A 554 -12.92 21.00 -17.82
CA LEU A 554 -12.63 20.51 -16.48
C LEU A 554 -13.36 21.37 -15.45
N PHE A 555 -14.00 20.70 -14.49
CA PHE A 555 -14.59 21.35 -13.33
C PHE A 555 -13.80 20.91 -12.10
N PHE A 556 -13.23 21.86 -11.41
CA PHE A 556 -12.54 21.67 -10.14
C PHE A 556 -13.47 22.11 -9.03
N SER A 557 -13.81 21.20 -8.12
CA SER A 557 -14.69 21.50 -6.98
C SER A 557 -14.00 21.15 -5.67
N ASP A 558 -14.07 22.04 -4.66
CA ASP A 558 -13.61 21.76 -3.31
C ASP A 558 -14.70 21.05 -2.47
N GLN A 559 -14.36 20.72 -1.22
CA GLN A 559 -15.30 20.07 -0.30
C GLN A 559 -16.42 21.02 0.19
N ALA A 560 -16.24 22.33 0.07
CA ALA A 560 -17.25 23.33 0.42
C ALA A 560 -18.26 23.58 -0.71
N GLY A 561 -18.04 22.97 -1.89
CA GLY A 561 -18.91 23.10 -3.06
C GLY A 561 -18.55 24.28 -3.97
N ASN A 562 -17.43 25.00 -3.72
CA ASN A 562 -16.93 25.97 -4.66
C ASN A 562 -16.44 25.26 -5.92
N GLU A 563 -16.83 25.76 -7.09
CA GLU A 563 -16.49 25.14 -8.37
C GLU A 563 -15.88 26.16 -9.33
N VAL A 564 -14.80 25.75 -10.02
CA VAL A 564 -14.16 26.54 -11.07
C VAL A 564 -14.07 25.70 -12.35
N ARG A 565 -14.50 26.30 -13.47
CA ARG A 565 -14.51 25.66 -14.80
C ARG A 565 -13.36 26.16 -15.66
N LEU A 566 -12.58 25.22 -16.21
CA LEU A 566 -11.61 25.49 -17.28
C LEU A 566 -12.08 24.82 -18.59
N LYS A 567 -11.90 25.51 -19.72
CA LYS A 567 -12.41 25.07 -21.03
C LYS A 567 -11.32 25.21 -22.11
N GLY A 568 -11.13 24.17 -22.90
CA GLY A 568 -10.17 24.16 -24.01
C GLY A 568 -8.72 24.07 -23.53
N TYR A 569 -7.79 24.48 -24.36
CA TYR A 569 -6.38 24.55 -24.01
C TYR A 569 -6.15 25.61 -22.92
N GLN A 570 -5.43 25.24 -21.90
CA GLN A 570 -5.02 26.12 -20.81
C GLN A 570 -3.53 25.95 -20.55
N HIS A 571 -2.86 27.02 -20.14
CA HIS A 571 -1.47 26.94 -19.69
C HIS A 571 -1.37 26.32 -18.30
N TYR A 572 -0.20 25.79 -17.96
CA TYR A 572 0.04 25.18 -16.64
C TYR A 572 -0.36 26.12 -15.49
N GLN A 573 -0.03 27.40 -15.61
CA GLN A 573 -0.34 28.42 -14.59
C GLN A 573 -1.84 28.62 -14.35
N ASP A 574 -2.68 28.35 -15.34
CA ASP A 574 -4.13 28.47 -15.21
C ASP A 574 -4.69 27.35 -14.36
N PHE A 575 -4.20 26.12 -14.57
CA PHE A 575 -4.54 24.97 -13.72
C PHE A 575 -4.05 25.19 -12.29
N GLU A 576 -2.82 25.63 -12.10
CA GLU A 576 -2.25 25.90 -10.80
C GLU A 576 -3.00 27.00 -10.06
N ARG A 577 -3.37 28.08 -10.76
CA ARG A 577 -4.19 29.16 -10.18
C ARG A 577 -5.51 28.65 -9.63
N VAL A 578 -6.20 27.78 -10.36
CA VAL A 578 -7.45 27.17 -9.91
C VAL A 578 -7.25 26.29 -8.70
N ILE A 579 -6.19 25.46 -8.69
CA ILE A 579 -5.87 24.63 -7.53
C ILE A 579 -5.59 25.50 -6.31
N LEU A 580 -4.77 26.56 -6.44
CA LEU A 580 -4.42 27.46 -5.34
C LEU A 580 -5.59 28.35 -4.90
N GLN A 581 -6.52 28.69 -5.81
CA GLN A 581 -7.74 29.39 -5.47
C GLN A 581 -8.65 28.54 -4.59
N LEU A 582 -8.82 27.26 -4.91
CA LEU A 582 -9.68 26.34 -4.15
C LEU A 582 -8.96 25.74 -2.94
N LEU A 583 -7.64 25.59 -3.02
CA LEU A 583 -6.77 25.08 -1.95
C LEU A 583 -5.55 26.00 -1.75
N PRO A 584 -5.68 27.12 -1.05
CA PRO A 584 -4.58 28.10 -0.90
C PRO A 584 -3.32 27.54 -0.24
N PHE A 585 -3.42 26.40 0.43
CA PHE A 585 -2.31 25.73 1.12
C PHE A 585 -1.66 24.63 0.26
N ALA A 586 -2.16 24.34 -0.94
CA ALA A 586 -1.62 23.30 -1.79
C ALA A 586 -0.16 23.62 -2.18
N LYS A 587 0.69 22.61 -2.09
CA LYS A 587 2.11 22.71 -2.46
C LYS A 587 2.42 21.68 -3.55
N ARG A 588 3.29 22.08 -4.46
CA ARG A 588 3.81 21.14 -5.47
C ARG A 588 4.57 20.02 -4.79
N ALA A 589 4.32 18.78 -5.20
CA ALA A 589 5.22 17.69 -4.87
C ALA A 589 6.54 17.85 -5.66
N GLU A 590 7.64 17.41 -5.07
CA GLU A 590 8.89 17.32 -5.79
C GLU A 590 8.81 16.19 -6.82
N ILE A 591 9.17 16.51 -8.07
CA ILE A 591 9.23 15.53 -9.15
C ILE A 591 10.65 14.97 -9.20
N ASP A 592 10.77 13.66 -9.14
CA ASP A 592 12.01 12.99 -9.57
C ASP A 592 12.11 13.07 -11.10
N ARG A 593 13.02 13.92 -11.57
CA ARG A 593 13.21 14.23 -13.00
C ARG A 593 14.19 13.29 -13.70
N GLN A 594 14.67 12.26 -13.00
CA GLN A 594 15.49 11.23 -13.64
C GLN A 594 14.67 10.54 -14.75
N PRO A 595 15.24 10.36 -15.92
CA PRO A 595 14.53 9.80 -17.07
C PRO A 595 13.82 8.48 -16.76
N GLU A 596 14.49 7.60 -16.01
CA GLU A 596 13.95 6.30 -15.61
C GLU A 596 12.72 6.43 -14.72
N SER A 597 12.71 7.37 -13.78
CA SER A 597 11.55 7.65 -12.91
C SER A 597 10.38 8.22 -13.70
N LEU A 598 10.65 9.08 -14.67
CA LEU A 598 9.61 9.64 -15.54
C LEU A 598 8.97 8.55 -16.41
N PHE A 599 9.76 7.62 -16.97
CA PHE A 599 9.23 6.51 -17.77
C PHE A 599 8.52 5.45 -16.92
N ARG A 600 8.91 5.24 -15.66
CA ARG A 600 8.12 4.41 -14.72
C ARG A 600 6.76 5.03 -14.41
N SER A 601 6.68 6.36 -14.34
CA SER A 601 5.41 7.07 -14.12
C SER A 601 4.54 7.12 -15.38
N PHE A 602 5.15 7.27 -16.56
CA PHE A 602 4.51 7.35 -17.86
C PHE A 602 5.27 6.49 -18.87
N PRO A 603 4.86 5.23 -19.08
CA PRO A 603 5.57 4.28 -19.92
C PRO A 603 5.77 4.71 -21.36
N THR A 604 4.97 5.68 -21.84
CA THR A 604 5.08 6.26 -23.17
C THR A 604 5.09 7.78 -23.11
N MET A 605 5.99 8.40 -23.85
CA MET A 605 6.09 9.86 -23.96
C MET A 605 6.53 10.28 -25.35
N VAL A 606 6.02 11.44 -25.81
CA VAL A 606 6.58 12.16 -26.96
C VAL A 606 7.61 13.18 -26.49
N ASP A 607 8.45 13.70 -27.41
CA ASP A 607 9.52 14.67 -27.08
C ASP A 607 9.02 15.85 -26.23
N ALA A 608 7.84 16.37 -26.52
CA ALA A 608 7.26 17.51 -25.82
C ALA A 608 6.89 17.18 -24.36
N GLU A 609 6.40 15.98 -24.10
CA GLU A 609 6.06 15.51 -22.77
C GLU A 609 7.31 15.34 -21.92
N PHE A 610 8.31 14.62 -22.46
CA PHE A 610 9.56 14.39 -21.76
C PHE A 610 10.31 15.71 -21.48
N ALA A 611 10.37 16.62 -22.44
CA ALA A 611 11.03 17.93 -22.26
C ALA A 611 10.39 18.74 -21.10
N LEU A 612 9.04 18.78 -21.03
CA LEU A 612 8.35 19.51 -19.96
C LEU A 612 8.55 18.86 -18.59
N LEU A 613 8.51 17.53 -18.52
CA LEU A 613 8.63 16.79 -17.25
C LEU A 613 10.07 16.80 -16.73
N SER A 614 11.06 16.62 -17.59
CA SER A 614 12.48 16.68 -17.25
C SER A 614 13.01 18.10 -17.01
N ASN A 615 12.21 19.11 -17.36
CA ASN A 615 12.62 20.54 -17.34
C ASN A 615 13.82 20.85 -18.23
N LEU A 616 13.93 20.15 -19.36
CA LEU A 616 14.96 20.34 -20.37
C LEU A 616 14.40 21.09 -21.58
N MET A 617 15.30 21.78 -22.31
CA MET A 617 14.94 22.27 -23.62
C MET A 617 14.70 21.08 -24.57
N ARG A 618 13.81 21.21 -25.55
CA ARG A 618 13.46 20.11 -26.47
C ARG A 618 14.66 19.46 -27.15
N LYS A 619 15.67 20.25 -27.53
CA LYS A 619 16.89 19.75 -28.15
C LYS A 619 17.66 18.82 -27.20
N ASP A 620 17.83 19.25 -25.96
CA ASP A 620 18.57 18.49 -24.95
C ASP A 620 17.77 17.26 -24.51
N ALA A 621 16.47 17.42 -24.31
CA ALA A 621 15.55 16.32 -24.04
C ALA A 621 15.64 15.21 -25.10
N ARG A 622 15.70 15.58 -26.37
CA ARG A 622 15.85 14.62 -27.48
C ARG A 622 17.19 13.90 -27.46
N GLN A 623 18.29 14.58 -27.09
CA GLN A 623 19.58 13.93 -26.93
C GLN A 623 19.56 12.87 -25.83
N VAL A 624 18.96 13.18 -24.67
CA VAL A 624 18.79 12.24 -23.58
C VAL A 624 17.95 11.02 -24.02
N LEU A 625 16.85 11.24 -24.72
CA LEU A 625 16.00 10.17 -25.24
C LEU A 625 16.74 9.26 -26.24
N LEU A 626 17.57 9.82 -27.11
CA LEU A 626 18.39 9.05 -28.03
C LEU A 626 19.44 8.20 -27.29
N GLN A 627 20.05 8.74 -26.23
CA GLN A 627 21.01 7.99 -25.38
C GLN A 627 20.31 6.82 -24.67
N LEU A 628 19.14 7.03 -24.06
CA LEU A 628 18.37 5.98 -23.42
C LEU A 628 17.93 4.88 -24.41
N ASN A 629 17.62 5.25 -25.64
CA ASN A 629 17.32 4.29 -26.69
C ASN A 629 18.55 3.46 -27.10
N GLN A 630 19.72 4.10 -27.22
CA GLN A 630 20.99 3.39 -27.47
C GLN A 630 21.37 2.44 -26.35
N GLN A 631 21.06 2.81 -25.10
CA GLN A 631 21.27 1.97 -23.92
C GLN A 631 20.23 0.82 -23.80
N GLY A 632 19.20 0.82 -24.66
CA GLY A 632 18.16 -0.22 -24.68
C GLY A 632 17.09 -0.06 -23.60
N PHE A 633 17.05 1.05 -22.87
CA PHE A 633 16.05 1.32 -21.83
C PHE A 633 14.69 1.68 -22.40
N ILE A 634 14.65 2.40 -23.51
CA ILE A 634 13.44 2.74 -24.26
C ILE A 634 13.56 2.33 -25.72
N GLU A 635 12.44 2.16 -26.38
CA GLU A 635 12.37 1.99 -27.83
C GLU A 635 11.81 3.26 -28.51
N LYS A 636 12.26 3.48 -29.74
CA LYS A 636 11.84 4.58 -30.60
C LYS A 636 10.79 4.06 -31.57
N VAL A 637 9.58 4.64 -31.55
CA VAL A 637 8.53 4.37 -32.52
C VAL A 637 8.32 5.65 -33.33
N GLU A 638 8.65 5.59 -34.63
CA GLU A 638 8.48 6.73 -35.53
C GLU A 638 7.02 6.86 -35.96
N SER A 639 6.51 8.07 -36.01
CA SER A 639 5.23 8.46 -36.60
C SER A 639 5.45 9.54 -37.63
N GLY A 640 4.43 9.83 -38.46
CA GLY A 640 4.54 10.74 -39.60
C GLY A 640 5.16 12.10 -39.32
N ASN A 641 4.95 12.68 -38.13
CA ASN A 641 5.48 14.00 -37.74
C ASN A 641 6.09 14.05 -36.34
N GLY A 642 6.49 12.90 -35.75
CA GLY A 642 7.12 12.84 -34.42
C GLY A 642 7.59 11.46 -34.02
N ILE A 643 8.00 11.36 -32.78
CA ILE A 643 8.50 10.12 -32.18
C ILE A 643 7.72 9.84 -30.89
N LEU A 644 7.28 8.61 -30.73
CA LEU A 644 6.85 8.05 -29.46
C LEU A 644 8.00 7.24 -28.86
N TRP A 645 8.36 7.54 -27.65
CA TRP A 645 9.34 6.81 -26.86
C TRP A 645 8.61 5.91 -25.86
N LYS A 646 8.92 4.64 -25.85
CA LYS A 646 8.25 3.63 -25.06
C LYS A 646 9.26 2.88 -24.19
N MET A 647 8.96 2.72 -22.91
CA MET A 647 9.76 1.90 -21.99
C MET A 647 9.71 0.43 -22.44
N LYS A 648 10.87 -0.23 -22.46
CA LYS A 648 10.97 -1.66 -22.77
C LYS A 648 10.61 -2.55 -21.60
#